data_13957b72e7265e03757070011f9d4d3e
#
_entry.id   13957b72e7265e03757070011f9d4d3e
#
_cell.length_a   1.000
_cell.length_b   1.000
_cell.length_c   1.000
_cell.angle_alpha   90.00
_cell.angle_beta   90.00
_cell.angle_gamma   90.00
#
_symmetry.space_group_name_H-M   'P 1'
#
loop_
_entity.id
_entity.type
_entity.pdbx_description
1 polymer ?
#
loop_
_entity_poly.entity_id
_entity_poly.type
_entity_poly.pdbx_seq_one_letter_code
_entity_poly.pdbx_strand_id
1 'polypeptide(L)'
;MRTFAFVKCKTLIKIMVLGILTGMPGIVFGREKKDSLILQRIYAFEESHQSSPDSIKDYVYAKYRFNVERRNPTLWLIPTMYVMAKDEREYIRESYNQLTYYNYDQHEVEINSQVLSGTIRRNRRAMPTLRDLMIPNIYDATLYDGHILSPFNRHNRRHYKFSQSHLGDGTTRLDFRPKFYNTQLINGYAIVDSESGHIIRTVMNGEFDMISFRTEIYQSDVDWPLPTPKRCTTAATFRFLGNRISAVIDGHFNCEKTISDTLGQVSDRQMMDTLRVIPLSETDKRIYAAYDLKHQPDTVVVDTTPQKTNLLKKIFWDTIGESLVTPIAAESERASFRLSPLIDPLQLSWSDTRGFRYKINLKSRYTFSPHRYLTFNPRFGYNFKFREFYFTMPLRMTYNPKRNGYAEIVYGNGNRISNGQVADVINHQHGDSLNFDQPDMDKFTDYELRAFNNIMVFDWLDIEAGFNYHQRIAINKDVMRQYGMPTEYRSFAPMIGLKIRPWEFGPVFSIDWERAITGVYKSDIKYERWEFDGSWKYKLPGLRVINMRAGTGFYGHKNQNYFVDYSNFRDNNLPEGWEDEWSGNFELLSSRVYNESNFYVRANVSYDSPMMIASWIPYLGKYIERERFYLGTAIVERSRPYFELGYSFTNRYISVGVFAGFKGTKYQEIGFDFEYELFRRW
;
A
#
# COMPACT_ATOMS: atom_id res chain seq x y z
N MET A 1 -37.05 19.94 0.99
CA MET A 1 -36.02 18.86 1.09
C MET A 1 -34.80 19.22 1.92
N ARG A 2 -34.43 20.46 2.12
CA ARG A 2 -33.27 20.90 2.96
C ARG A 2 -33.43 20.73 4.46
N THR A 3 -34.63 20.71 5.00
CA THR A 3 -34.89 20.63 6.45
C THR A 3 -34.80 19.22 7.02
N PHE A 4 -35.01 18.19 6.21
CA PHE A 4 -34.93 16.78 6.65
C PHE A 4 -33.48 16.27 6.79
N ALA A 5 -32.54 16.84 6.04
CA ALA A 5 -31.11 16.52 6.14
C ALA A 5 -30.48 17.07 7.44
N PHE A 6 -30.92 18.25 7.87
CA PHE A 6 -30.37 18.95 9.04
C PHE A 6 -30.69 18.25 10.38
N VAL A 7 -31.87 17.62 10.49
CA VAL A 7 -32.27 16.91 11.71
C VAL A 7 -31.54 15.57 11.85
N LYS A 8 -31.32 14.87 10.74
CA LYS A 8 -30.54 13.62 10.75
C LYS A 8 -29.05 13.85 11.05
N CYS A 9 -28.50 14.99 10.58
CA CYS A 9 -27.10 15.35 10.82
C CYS A 9 -26.82 15.65 12.30
N LYS A 10 -27.70 16.37 13.02
CA LYS A 10 -27.56 16.61 14.46
C LYS A 10 -27.58 15.32 15.29
N THR A 11 -28.34 14.33 14.88
CA THR A 11 -28.39 13.04 15.58
C THR A 11 -27.15 12.21 15.30
N LEU A 12 -26.63 12.23 14.08
CA LEU A 12 -25.35 11.59 13.70
C LEU A 12 -24.16 12.22 14.44
N ILE A 13 -24.10 13.55 14.52
CA ILE A 13 -23.07 14.28 15.28
C ILE A 13 -23.12 13.91 16.76
N LYS A 14 -24.30 13.81 17.37
CA LYS A 14 -24.44 13.36 18.77
C LYS A 14 -23.98 11.92 18.98
N ILE A 15 -24.28 11.02 18.04
CA ILE A 15 -23.84 9.63 18.08
C ILE A 15 -22.31 9.56 17.88
N MET A 16 -21.76 10.38 16.98
CA MET A 16 -20.32 10.43 16.71
C MET A 16 -19.54 11.02 17.88
N VAL A 17 -20.02 12.10 18.50
CA VAL A 17 -19.42 12.69 19.71
C VAL A 17 -19.53 11.76 20.91
N LEU A 18 -20.64 11.06 21.07
CA LEU A 18 -20.82 10.04 22.10
C LEU A 18 -19.89 8.85 21.86
N GLY A 19 -19.73 8.43 20.57
CA GLY A 19 -18.80 7.37 20.16
C GLY A 19 -17.33 7.73 20.41
N ILE A 20 -16.92 8.98 20.20
CA ILE A 20 -15.56 9.47 20.49
C ILE A 20 -15.29 9.48 22.00
N LEU A 21 -16.26 9.91 22.81
CA LEU A 21 -16.14 9.92 24.26
C LEU A 21 -16.14 8.50 24.88
N THR A 22 -16.83 7.54 24.26
CA THR A 22 -16.87 6.14 24.70
C THR A 22 -15.81 5.25 24.02
N GLY A 23 -15.25 5.69 22.89
CA GLY A 23 -14.26 4.96 22.10
C GLY A 23 -12.79 5.20 22.48
N MET A 24 -12.51 6.07 23.47
CA MET A 24 -11.15 6.17 23.99
C MET A 24 -10.75 4.84 24.66
N PRO A 25 -9.71 4.14 24.15
CA PRO A 25 -9.37 2.80 24.58
C PRO A 25 -8.76 2.71 25.98
N GLY A 26 -8.98 3.70 26.81
CA GLY A 26 -8.48 3.77 28.19
C GLY A 26 -9.54 3.61 29.27
N ILE A 27 -10.83 3.55 28.97
CA ILE A 27 -11.88 3.67 30.01
C ILE A 27 -12.81 2.47 30.09
N VAL A 28 -12.67 1.45 29.28
CA VAL A 28 -13.37 0.20 29.55
C VAL A 28 -12.45 -0.72 30.36
N PHE A 29 -12.38 -0.48 31.66
CA PHE A 29 -12.04 -1.51 32.64
C PHE A 29 -13.15 -2.59 32.64
N GLY A 30 -13.33 -3.25 31.52
CA GLY A 30 -13.96 -4.55 31.51
C GLY A 30 -13.05 -5.48 32.29
N ARG A 31 -13.54 -6.03 33.36
CA ARG A 31 -12.92 -7.08 34.17
C ARG A 31 -12.36 -8.11 33.19
N GLU A 32 -11.04 -8.10 32.93
CA GLU A 32 -10.37 -9.07 32.08
C GLU A 32 -10.74 -10.44 32.61
N LYS A 33 -11.49 -11.20 31.81
CA LYS A 33 -11.69 -12.62 32.09
C LYS A 33 -10.30 -13.22 32.10
N LYS A 34 -9.87 -13.75 33.24
CA LYS A 34 -8.59 -14.47 33.39
C LYS A 34 -8.44 -15.42 32.21
N ASP A 35 -7.36 -15.30 31.47
CA ASP A 35 -7.06 -16.20 30.36
C ASP A 35 -7.04 -17.63 30.89
N SER A 36 -7.50 -18.57 30.06
CA SER A 36 -7.37 -19.99 30.40
C SER A 36 -5.88 -20.33 30.50
N LEU A 37 -5.55 -21.25 31.38
CA LEU A 37 -4.17 -21.67 31.62
C LEU A 37 -3.45 -22.06 30.30
N ILE A 38 -4.19 -22.70 29.37
CA ILE A 38 -3.62 -23.12 28.08
C ILE A 38 -3.23 -21.94 27.20
N LEU A 39 -4.01 -20.84 27.16
CA LEU A 39 -3.65 -19.62 26.43
C LEU A 39 -2.42 -18.95 27.00
N GLN A 40 -2.29 -18.92 28.33
CA GLN A 40 -1.09 -18.39 29.00
C GLN A 40 0.15 -19.20 28.62
N ARG A 41 0.05 -20.52 28.54
CA ARG A 41 1.14 -21.40 28.13
C ARG A 41 1.53 -21.19 26.66
N ILE A 42 0.55 -21.03 25.74
CA ILE A 42 0.81 -20.67 24.34
C ILE A 42 1.61 -19.38 24.24
N TYR A 43 1.23 -18.35 24.99
CA TYR A 43 1.93 -17.06 24.97
C TYR A 43 3.34 -17.16 25.58
N ALA A 44 3.50 -17.96 26.65
CA ALA A 44 4.81 -18.22 27.25
C ALA A 44 5.73 -19.02 26.31
N PHE A 45 5.17 -19.97 25.56
CA PHE A 45 5.89 -20.70 24.53
C PHE A 45 6.41 -19.77 23.43
N GLU A 46 5.57 -18.88 22.90
CA GLU A 46 5.96 -17.86 21.92
C GLU A 46 7.10 -16.98 22.47
N GLU A 47 6.93 -16.42 23.67
CA GLU A 47 7.93 -15.53 24.30
C GLU A 47 9.28 -16.24 24.49
N SER A 48 9.31 -17.54 24.78
CA SER A 48 10.55 -18.31 24.94
C SER A 48 11.32 -18.55 23.63
N HIS A 49 10.66 -18.45 22.49
CA HIS A 49 11.24 -18.68 21.15
C HIS A 49 11.59 -17.38 20.41
N GLN A 50 11.35 -16.21 21.01
CA GLN A 50 11.66 -14.91 20.38
C GLN A 50 13.17 -14.61 20.28
N SER A 51 14.02 -15.31 21.02
CA SER A 51 15.49 -15.19 20.94
C SER A 51 16.08 -16.21 19.95
N SER A 52 15.88 -15.98 18.67
CA SER A 52 16.40 -16.80 17.60
C SER A 52 17.83 -16.39 17.18
N PRO A 53 18.67 -17.29 16.65
CA PRO A 53 19.94 -16.90 16.03
C PRO A 53 19.72 -15.95 14.86
N ASP A 54 20.76 -15.15 14.53
CA ASP A 54 20.72 -14.08 13.53
C ASP A 54 20.21 -14.49 12.14
N SER A 55 20.44 -15.76 11.75
CA SER A 55 19.90 -16.32 10.51
C SER A 55 19.74 -17.84 10.58
N ILE A 56 18.68 -18.35 9.97
CA ILE A 56 18.41 -19.79 9.85
C ILE A 56 18.10 -20.11 8.38
N LYS A 57 18.73 -21.15 7.86
CA LYS A 57 18.45 -21.71 6.53
C LYS A 57 17.43 -22.82 6.62
N ASP A 58 16.47 -22.84 5.71
CA ASP A 58 15.44 -23.87 5.58
C ASP A 58 15.25 -24.25 4.11
N TYR A 59 14.87 -25.48 3.85
CA TYR A 59 14.54 -26.00 2.53
C TYR A 59 13.05 -26.33 2.48
N VAL A 60 12.34 -25.66 1.57
CA VAL A 60 10.88 -25.72 1.49
C VAL A 60 10.44 -26.22 0.13
N TYR A 61 9.72 -27.32 0.12
CA TYR A 61 9.01 -27.83 -1.05
C TYR A 61 7.57 -27.34 -1.04
N ALA A 62 7.11 -26.82 -2.17
CA ALA A 62 5.76 -26.35 -2.35
C ALA A 62 5.13 -26.85 -3.64
N LYS A 63 3.92 -27.39 -3.55
CA LYS A 63 3.13 -27.82 -4.69
C LYS A 63 1.79 -27.08 -4.73
N TYR A 64 1.49 -26.49 -5.88
CA TYR A 64 0.25 -25.77 -6.14
C TYR A 64 -0.51 -26.46 -7.26
N ARG A 65 -1.79 -26.70 -7.04
CA ARG A 65 -2.71 -27.18 -8.06
C ARG A 65 -3.90 -26.25 -8.15
N PHE A 66 -4.22 -25.80 -9.35
CA PHE A 66 -5.33 -24.89 -9.64
C PHE A 66 -6.32 -25.57 -10.57
N ASN A 67 -7.60 -25.33 -10.32
CA ASN A 67 -8.68 -25.76 -11.20
C ASN A 67 -9.63 -24.57 -11.45
N VAL A 68 -9.77 -24.17 -12.73
CA VAL A 68 -10.69 -23.13 -13.19
C VAL A 68 -12.06 -23.74 -13.45
N GLU A 69 -12.91 -23.78 -12.43
CA GLU A 69 -14.24 -24.41 -12.52
C GLU A 69 -15.18 -23.61 -13.42
N ARG A 70 -15.20 -22.29 -13.25
CA ARG A 70 -15.99 -21.35 -14.07
C ARG A 70 -15.15 -20.15 -14.42
N ARG A 71 -15.19 -19.73 -15.68
CA ARG A 71 -14.54 -18.51 -16.16
C ARG A 71 -15.42 -17.76 -17.13
N ASN A 72 -15.29 -16.43 -17.09
CA ASN A 72 -15.89 -15.50 -18.03
C ASN A 72 -14.85 -14.42 -18.43
N PRO A 73 -15.16 -13.55 -19.42
CA PRO A 73 -14.22 -12.56 -19.90
C PRO A 73 -13.72 -11.56 -18.84
N THR A 74 -14.38 -11.42 -17.70
CA THR A 74 -13.93 -10.50 -16.64
C THR A 74 -12.59 -10.91 -16.01
N LEU A 75 -12.20 -12.20 -16.08
CA LEU A 75 -10.86 -12.64 -15.69
C LEU A 75 -9.73 -12.00 -16.50
N TRP A 76 -10.01 -11.59 -17.75
CA TRP A 76 -9.02 -10.94 -18.60
C TRP A 76 -8.64 -9.55 -18.08
N LEU A 77 -9.53 -8.92 -17.30
CA LEU A 77 -9.32 -7.61 -16.71
C LEU A 77 -8.48 -7.67 -15.43
N ILE A 78 -8.22 -8.88 -14.91
CA ILE A 78 -7.42 -9.09 -13.69
C ILE A 78 -6.03 -9.58 -14.13
N PRO A 79 -4.98 -8.74 -14.09
CA PRO A 79 -3.65 -9.09 -14.62
C PRO A 79 -3.06 -10.35 -14.02
N THR A 80 -3.31 -10.60 -12.73
CA THR A 80 -2.84 -11.80 -12.02
C THR A 80 -3.56 -13.09 -12.44
N MET A 81 -4.75 -12.98 -13.01
CA MET A 81 -5.61 -14.10 -13.41
C MET A 81 -5.68 -14.30 -14.93
N TYR A 82 -5.02 -13.41 -15.70
CA TYR A 82 -5.07 -13.44 -17.18
C TYR A 82 -4.63 -14.79 -17.78
N VAL A 83 -3.58 -15.39 -17.22
CA VAL A 83 -3.10 -16.72 -17.64
C VAL A 83 -4.20 -17.77 -17.48
N MET A 84 -4.96 -17.73 -16.37
CA MET A 84 -6.03 -18.67 -16.09
C MET A 84 -7.31 -18.38 -16.89
N ALA A 85 -7.41 -17.19 -17.49
CA ALA A 85 -8.55 -16.80 -18.32
C ALA A 85 -8.49 -17.40 -19.72
N LYS A 86 -7.31 -17.63 -20.28
CA LYS A 86 -7.09 -17.91 -21.71
C LYS A 86 -6.80 -19.38 -22.00
N ASP A 87 -6.00 -20.04 -21.18
CA ASP A 87 -5.42 -21.34 -21.49
C ASP A 87 -6.19 -22.54 -20.86
N GLU A 88 -5.48 -23.44 -20.25
CA GLU A 88 -6.01 -24.64 -19.63
C GLU A 88 -6.99 -24.34 -18.47
N ARG A 89 -7.66 -25.37 -17.99
CA ARG A 89 -8.47 -25.29 -16.77
C ARG A 89 -7.76 -25.85 -15.55
N GLU A 90 -6.81 -26.75 -15.75
CA GLU A 90 -6.07 -27.39 -14.67
C GLU A 90 -4.58 -27.04 -14.81
N TYR A 91 -4.00 -26.59 -13.71
CA TYR A 91 -2.59 -26.18 -13.64
C TYR A 91 -1.92 -26.82 -12.44
N ILE A 92 -0.65 -27.16 -12.62
CA ILE A 92 0.24 -27.56 -11.54
C ILE A 92 1.51 -26.74 -11.55
N ARG A 93 2.02 -26.43 -10.37
CA ARG A 93 3.35 -25.84 -10.19
C ARG A 93 3.98 -26.42 -8.95
N GLU A 94 5.27 -26.69 -9.05
CA GLU A 94 6.10 -27.13 -7.95
C GLU A 94 7.27 -26.17 -7.80
N SER A 95 7.69 -25.94 -6.58
CA SER A 95 8.90 -25.18 -6.28
C SER A 95 9.64 -25.84 -5.11
N TYR A 96 10.96 -25.88 -5.22
CA TYR A 96 11.86 -26.25 -4.14
C TYR A 96 12.74 -25.05 -3.85
N ASN A 97 12.65 -24.51 -2.64
CA ASN A 97 13.22 -23.23 -2.30
C ASN A 97 14.20 -23.39 -1.16
N GLN A 98 15.35 -22.72 -1.26
CA GLN A 98 16.22 -22.47 -0.14
C GLN A 98 15.90 -21.08 0.40
N LEU A 99 15.46 -21.04 1.65
CA LEU A 99 15.05 -19.83 2.35
C LEU A 99 16.08 -19.51 3.45
N THR A 100 16.34 -18.23 3.65
CA THR A 100 17.06 -17.72 4.82
C THR A 100 16.15 -16.80 5.59
N TYR A 101 15.92 -17.10 6.85
CA TYR A 101 15.20 -16.27 7.82
C TYR A 101 16.23 -15.47 8.60
N TYR A 102 16.15 -14.14 8.58
CA TYR A 102 17.15 -13.26 9.21
C TYR A 102 16.79 -12.81 10.61
N ASN A 103 15.51 -12.62 10.89
CA ASN A 103 15.08 -12.16 12.20
C ASN A 103 13.69 -12.72 12.52
N TYR A 104 13.52 -13.16 13.75
CA TYR A 104 12.24 -13.68 14.23
C TYR A 104 11.13 -12.62 14.16
N ASP A 105 11.42 -11.40 14.56
CA ASP A 105 10.42 -10.31 14.66
C ASP A 105 10.09 -9.64 13.33
N GLN A 106 11.00 -9.68 12.35
CA GLN A 106 10.84 -8.98 11.08
C GLN A 106 10.34 -9.89 9.96
N HIS A 107 10.37 -11.23 10.15
CA HIS A 107 10.01 -12.22 9.14
C HIS A 107 10.60 -11.94 7.75
N GLU A 108 11.80 -11.36 7.72
CA GLU A 108 12.53 -11.18 6.49
C GLU A 108 12.98 -12.56 5.99
N VAL A 109 12.35 -13.02 4.92
CA VAL A 109 12.67 -14.28 4.28
C VAL A 109 13.28 -14.00 2.92
N GLU A 110 14.53 -14.39 2.75
CA GLU A 110 15.22 -14.31 1.47
C GLU A 110 15.18 -15.68 0.77
N ILE A 111 14.87 -15.67 -0.53
CA ILE A 111 14.97 -16.85 -1.38
C ILE A 111 16.36 -16.84 -2.03
N ASN A 112 17.26 -17.65 -1.56
CA ASN A 112 18.62 -17.75 -2.09
C ASN A 112 18.66 -18.51 -3.42
N SER A 113 18.00 -19.65 -3.46
CA SER A 113 17.94 -20.49 -4.66
C SER A 113 16.57 -21.16 -4.80
N GLN A 114 16.15 -21.37 -6.03
CA GLN A 114 14.83 -21.92 -6.32
C GLN A 114 14.86 -22.82 -7.55
N VAL A 115 14.35 -24.03 -7.41
CA VAL A 115 14.05 -24.94 -8.53
C VAL A 115 12.55 -24.94 -8.78
N LEU A 116 12.14 -24.76 -10.03
CA LEU A 116 10.74 -24.67 -10.43
C LEU A 116 10.39 -25.76 -11.44
N SER A 117 9.16 -26.26 -11.35
CA SER A 117 8.54 -27.12 -12.36
C SER A 117 7.05 -26.81 -12.46
N GLY A 118 6.42 -27.11 -13.59
CA GLY A 118 4.99 -26.98 -13.71
C GLY A 118 4.51 -26.61 -15.13
N THR A 119 3.20 -26.41 -15.22
CA THR A 119 2.49 -26.11 -16.49
C THR A 119 2.20 -24.63 -16.69
N ILE A 120 2.61 -23.73 -15.76
CA ILE A 120 2.42 -22.30 -15.83
C ILE A 120 3.71 -21.64 -16.34
N ARG A 121 3.71 -21.17 -17.58
CA ARG A 121 4.91 -20.59 -18.23
C ARG A 121 5.27 -19.18 -17.77
N ARG A 122 4.29 -18.35 -17.43
CA ARG A 122 4.51 -16.93 -17.05
C ARG A 122 3.91 -16.66 -15.70
N ASN A 123 4.74 -16.46 -14.68
CA ASN A 123 4.18 -16.21 -13.38
C ASN A 123 5.10 -15.47 -12.43
N ARG A 124 5.16 -14.16 -12.56
CA ARG A 124 5.92 -13.33 -11.61
C ARG A 124 5.06 -12.73 -10.47
N ARG A 125 3.71 -12.76 -10.53
CA ARG A 125 2.86 -11.99 -9.61
C ARG A 125 1.83 -12.76 -8.78
N ALA A 126 1.16 -13.75 -9.33
CA ALA A 126 0.17 -14.52 -8.55
C ALA A 126 0.81 -15.41 -7.47
N MET A 127 2.08 -15.76 -7.64
CA MET A 127 2.80 -16.70 -6.78
C MET A 127 3.29 -16.14 -5.44
N PRO A 128 3.74 -14.88 -5.29
CA PRO A 128 4.06 -14.35 -3.98
C PRO A 128 2.90 -14.43 -3.00
N THR A 129 1.70 -14.01 -3.42
CA THR A 129 0.49 -14.07 -2.59
C THR A 129 0.13 -15.50 -2.16
N LEU A 130 0.35 -16.49 -3.04
CA LEU A 130 0.10 -17.89 -2.73
C LEU A 130 1.16 -18.47 -1.80
N ARG A 131 2.40 -18.01 -1.91
CA ARG A 131 3.47 -18.37 -0.97
C ARG A 131 3.13 -17.90 0.44
N ASP A 132 2.58 -16.70 0.59
CA ASP A 132 2.18 -16.16 1.88
C ASP A 132 1.09 -17.02 2.55
N LEU A 133 0.24 -17.67 1.75
CA LEU A 133 -0.72 -18.67 2.25
C LEU A 133 -0.07 -19.99 2.72
N MET A 134 1.22 -20.22 2.40
CA MET A 134 1.93 -21.45 2.80
C MET A 134 2.81 -21.28 4.04
N ILE A 135 3.20 -20.06 4.40
CA ILE A 135 4.12 -19.78 5.51
C ILE A 135 3.43 -18.90 6.55
N PRO A 136 2.34 -19.35 7.17
CA PRO A 136 1.79 -18.58 8.28
C PRO A 136 2.61 -18.90 9.53
N ASN A 137 3.38 -17.93 10.02
CA ASN A 137 3.74 -17.96 11.42
C ASN A 137 2.48 -17.72 12.22
N ILE A 138 1.97 -18.77 12.86
CA ILE A 138 0.68 -18.71 13.56
C ILE A 138 0.71 -17.84 14.81
N TYR A 139 1.89 -17.56 15.36
CA TYR A 139 2.06 -16.78 16.58
C TYR A 139 2.17 -15.27 16.30
N ASP A 140 2.42 -14.88 15.07
CA ASP A 140 2.49 -13.47 14.71
C ASP A 140 1.20 -12.69 14.99
N ALA A 141 1.33 -11.37 15.07
CA ALA A 141 0.17 -10.49 15.18
C ALA A 141 -0.78 -10.67 14.00
N THR A 142 -0.22 -10.97 12.81
CA THR A 142 -1.00 -11.21 11.59
C THR A 142 -0.53 -12.43 10.82
N LEU A 143 -1.47 -13.07 10.20
CA LEU A 143 -1.26 -14.06 9.16
C LEU A 143 -1.39 -13.35 7.79
N TYR A 144 -0.75 -13.90 6.75
CA TYR A 144 -0.97 -13.46 5.36
C TYR A 144 -0.75 -11.96 5.12
N ASP A 145 0.51 -11.53 5.23
CA ASP A 145 0.95 -10.18 4.86
C ASP A 145 0.17 -9.03 5.56
N GLY A 146 -0.05 -9.19 6.85
CA GLY A 146 -0.64 -8.12 7.66
C GLY A 146 -2.18 -8.03 7.64
N HIS A 147 -2.89 -8.99 7.03
CA HIS A 147 -4.33 -8.88 6.84
C HIS A 147 -5.19 -9.65 7.83
N ILE A 148 -4.79 -10.85 8.24
CA ILE A 148 -5.59 -11.69 9.13
C ILE A 148 -4.99 -11.68 10.53
N LEU A 149 -5.80 -11.36 11.52
CA LEU A 149 -5.37 -11.33 12.90
C LEU A 149 -5.26 -12.74 13.47
N SER A 150 -4.07 -13.14 13.90
CA SER A 150 -3.86 -14.47 14.49
C SER A 150 -4.62 -14.62 15.81
N PRO A 151 -5.35 -15.73 16.02
CA PRO A 151 -5.98 -16.03 17.31
C PRO A 151 -4.96 -16.36 18.42
N PHE A 152 -3.74 -16.75 18.04
CA PHE A 152 -2.71 -17.18 18.99
C PHE A 152 -1.81 -16.04 19.47
N ASN A 153 -1.94 -14.85 18.90
CA ASN A 153 -1.23 -13.67 19.37
C ASN A 153 -1.97 -13.01 20.53
N ARG A 154 -1.25 -12.70 21.63
CA ARG A 154 -1.79 -12.10 22.87
C ARG A 154 -2.59 -10.82 22.62
N HIS A 155 -2.11 -9.97 21.70
CA HIS A 155 -2.74 -8.68 21.40
C HIS A 155 -4.09 -8.80 20.68
N ASN A 156 -4.34 -9.91 20.00
CA ASN A 156 -5.57 -10.17 19.24
C ASN A 156 -6.65 -10.89 20.07
N ARG A 157 -6.30 -11.35 21.26
CA ARG A 157 -7.20 -12.11 22.15
C ARG A 157 -8.57 -11.48 22.31
N ARG A 158 -8.64 -10.16 22.38
CA ARG A 158 -9.89 -9.41 22.54
C ARG A 158 -10.90 -9.63 21.40
N HIS A 159 -10.45 -10.06 20.22
CA HIS A 159 -11.30 -10.27 19.05
C HIS A 159 -11.87 -11.68 18.95
N TYR A 160 -11.40 -12.61 19.78
CA TYR A 160 -11.77 -14.03 19.75
C TYR A 160 -12.48 -14.49 21.02
N LYS A 161 -13.32 -15.53 20.86
CA LYS A 161 -13.86 -16.37 21.93
C LYS A 161 -13.18 -17.73 21.84
N PHE A 162 -12.73 -18.23 22.99
CA PHE A 162 -12.06 -19.52 23.09
C PHE A 162 -12.88 -20.48 23.91
N SER A 163 -12.86 -21.77 23.53
CA SER A 163 -13.32 -22.90 24.33
C SER A 163 -12.30 -24.01 24.28
N GLN A 164 -12.13 -24.75 25.36
CA GLN A 164 -11.14 -25.80 25.47
C GLN A 164 -11.77 -27.12 25.88
N SER A 165 -11.19 -28.23 25.38
CA SER A 165 -11.54 -29.59 25.78
C SER A 165 -10.27 -30.45 25.85
N HIS A 166 -10.10 -31.18 26.95
CA HIS A 166 -8.96 -32.08 27.13
C HIS A 166 -9.19 -33.38 26.35
N LEU A 167 -8.14 -33.89 25.68
CA LEU A 167 -8.20 -35.08 24.82
C LEU A 167 -7.67 -36.36 25.52
N GLY A 168 -7.17 -36.27 26.76
CA GLY A 168 -6.77 -37.42 27.56
C GLY A 168 -5.37 -37.98 27.30
N ASP A 169 -4.65 -37.44 26.31
CA ASP A 169 -3.29 -37.85 25.91
C ASP A 169 -2.23 -36.79 26.22
N GLY A 170 -2.49 -35.95 27.21
CA GLY A 170 -1.63 -34.81 27.52
C GLY A 170 -1.88 -33.60 26.60
N THR A 171 -2.81 -33.71 25.64
CA THR A 171 -3.15 -32.60 24.72
C THR A 171 -4.47 -31.95 25.05
N THR A 172 -4.61 -30.69 24.68
CA THR A 172 -5.84 -29.91 24.81
C THR A 172 -6.26 -29.37 23.43
N ARG A 173 -7.49 -29.57 23.07
CA ARG A 173 -8.11 -28.91 21.93
C ARG A 173 -8.60 -27.53 22.36
N LEU A 174 -8.15 -26.51 21.65
CA LEU A 174 -8.54 -25.13 21.79
C LEU A 174 -9.31 -24.68 20.57
N ASP A 175 -10.62 -24.55 20.68
CA ASP A 175 -11.47 -23.98 19.63
C ASP A 175 -11.50 -22.45 19.75
N PHE A 176 -11.38 -21.75 18.62
CA PHE A 176 -11.43 -20.30 18.55
C PHE A 176 -12.44 -19.82 17.53
N ARG A 177 -13.20 -18.78 17.88
CA ARG A 177 -14.23 -18.16 17.05
C ARG A 177 -14.16 -16.66 17.13
N PRO A 178 -14.37 -15.93 16.01
CA PRO A 178 -14.51 -14.49 16.02
C PRO A 178 -15.62 -14.01 16.94
N LYS A 179 -15.41 -12.86 17.60
CA LYS A 179 -16.49 -12.14 18.29
C LYS A 179 -17.33 -11.32 17.32
N PHE A 180 -16.75 -10.95 16.17
CA PHE A 180 -17.34 -10.13 15.15
C PHE A 180 -17.22 -10.82 13.80
N TYR A 181 -18.14 -10.57 12.90
CA TYR A 181 -18.09 -11.11 11.55
C TYR A 181 -17.25 -10.17 10.67
N ASN A 182 -15.97 -10.46 10.54
CA ASN A 182 -15.01 -9.65 9.77
C ASN A 182 -14.00 -10.56 9.08
N THR A 183 -13.61 -10.22 7.84
CA THR A 183 -12.67 -10.99 7.02
C THR A 183 -11.24 -11.02 7.58
N GLN A 184 -10.91 -10.13 8.50
CA GLN A 184 -9.63 -10.19 9.25
C GLN A 184 -9.59 -11.27 10.33
N LEU A 185 -10.72 -11.91 10.61
CA LEU A 185 -10.84 -12.90 11.68
C LEU A 185 -11.15 -14.28 11.10
N ILE A 186 -10.57 -15.30 11.72
CA ILE A 186 -10.70 -16.70 11.33
C ILE A 186 -11.36 -17.52 12.44
N ASN A 187 -11.90 -18.67 12.08
CA ASN A 187 -12.39 -19.66 13.03
C ASN A 187 -11.66 -20.98 12.83
N GLY A 188 -11.64 -21.79 13.87
CA GLY A 188 -11.01 -23.10 13.80
C GLY A 188 -10.69 -23.69 15.16
N TYR A 189 -9.70 -24.55 15.17
CA TYR A 189 -9.20 -25.16 16.41
C TYR A 189 -7.69 -25.43 16.32
N ALA A 190 -7.07 -25.55 17.48
CA ALA A 190 -5.70 -26.02 17.65
C ALA A 190 -5.65 -27.19 18.60
N ILE A 191 -4.75 -28.13 18.35
CA ILE A 191 -4.31 -29.19 19.28
C ILE A 191 -3.02 -28.69 19.89
N VAL A 192 -3.03 -28.54 21.20
CA VAL A 192 -1.96 -27.92 21.98
C VAL A 192 -1.44 -28.92 23.00
N ASP A 193 -0.14 -29.05 23.10
CA ASP A 193 0.48 -29.76 24.22
C ASP A 193 0.15 -29.04 25.54
N SER A 194 -0.45 -29.75 26.45
CA SER A 194 -1.01 -29.15 27.68
C SER A 194 0.07 -28.69 28.65
N GLU A 195 1.29 -29.20 28.56
CA GLU A 195 2.40 -28.87 29.44
C GLU A 195 3.21 -27.70 28.91
N SER A 196 3.69 -27.79 27.69
CA SER A 196 4.56 -26.78 27.05
C SER A 196 3.79 -25.57 26.48
N GLY A 197 2.53 -25.76 26.07
CA GLY A 197 1.78 -24.77 25.31
C GLY A 197 2.12 -24.77 23.80
N HIS A 198 2.96 -25.71 23.32
CA HIS A 198 3.27 -25.87 21.91
C HIS A 198 2.03 -26.28 21.12
N ILE A 199 1.75 -25.59 20.01
CA ILE A 199 0.67 -25.96 19.09
C ILE A 199 1.19 -27.04 18.16
N ILE A 200 0.67 -28.26 18.28
CA ILE A 200 1.05 -29.39 17.46
C ILE A 200 0.40 -29.31 16.08
N ARG A 201 -0.89 -28.97 16.06
CA ARG A 201 -1.69 -28.90 14.83
C ARG A 201 -2.74 -27.80 14.97
N THR A 202 -2.97 -27.05 13.89
CA THR A 202 -4.12 -26.12 13.83
C THR A 202 -4.86 -26.23 12.51
N VAL A 203 -6.16 -26.01 12.57
CA VAL A 203 -7.04 -25.89 11.42
C VAL A 203 -7.74 -24.54 11.47
N MET A 204 -7.56 -23.76 10.42
CA MET A 204 -8.08 -22.41 10.29
C MET A 204 -8.97 -22.29 9.06
N ASN A 205 -10.11 -21.63 9.21
CA ASN A 205 -11.01 -21.30 8.11
C ASN A 205 -11.22 -19.79 8.11
N GLY A 206 -11.12 -19.19 6.94
CA GLY A 206 -11.25 -17.74 6.77
C GLY A 206 -11.63 -17.34 5.35
N GLU A 207 -11.73 -16.04 5.18
CA GLU A 207 -11.95 -15.40 3.89
C GLU A 207 -10.99 -14.21 3.79
N PHE A 208 -10.24 -14.14 2.71
CA PHE A 208 -9.30 -13.06 2.44
C PHE A 208 -9.31 -12.75 0.95
N ASP A 209 -9.50 -11.49 0.59
CA ASP A 209 -9.46 -11.01 -0.80
C ASP A 209 -10.29 -11.86 -1.78
N MET A 210 -11.55 -12.11 -1.46
CA MET A 210 -12.49 -12.96 -2.24
C MET A 210 -12.06 -14.44 -2.31
N ILE A 211 -11.05 -14.84 -1.54
CA ILE A 211 -10.59 -16.21 -1.42
C ILE A 211 -11.10 -16.78 -0.09
N SER A 212 -12.02 -17.73 -0.14
CA SER A 212 -12.34 -18.54 1.02
C SER A 212 -11.31 -19.64 1.15
N PHE A 213 -10.74 -19.84 2.33
CA PHE A 213 -9.68 -20.82 2.53
C PHE A 213 -9.92 -21.68 3.78
N ARG A 214 -9.36 -22.88 3.74
CA ARG A 214 -9.16 -23.76 4.87
C ARG A 214 -7.70 -24.19 4.88
N THR A 215 -7.00 -23.83 5.94
CA THR A 215 -5.59 -24.18 6.12
C THR A 215 -5.44 -25.15 7.28
N GLU A 216 -4.71 -26.21 7.06
CA GLU A 216 -4.29 -27.18 8.07
C GLU A 216 -2.78 -27.13 8.20
N ILE A 217 -2.31 -26.90 9.41
CA ILE A 217 -0.88 -26.73 9.72
C ILE A 217 -0.49 -27.73 10.79
N TYR A 218 0.61 -28.45 10.53
CA TYR A 218 1.37 -29.20 11.51
C TYR A 218 2.63 -28.40 11.80
N GLN A 219 2.82 -28.03 13.05
CA GLN A 219 4.00 -27.27 13.47
C GLN A 219 5.26 -28.15 13.48
N SER A 220 6.40 -27.49 13.38
CA SER A 220 7.70 -28.12 13.58
C SER A 220 7.86 -28.60 15.02
N ASP A 221 8.81 -29.52 15.24
CA ASP A 221 9.10 -30.06 16.56
C ASP A 221 9.56 -28.91 17.52
N VAL A 222 9.37 -29.09 18.82
CA VAL A 222 9.67 -28.08 19.86
C VAL A 222 11.12 -27.59 19.81
N ASP A 223 12.04 -28.46 19.42
CA ASP A 223 13.49 -28.15 19.33
C ASP A 223 13.86 -27.31 18.08
N TRP A 224 12.94 -27.13 17.14
CA TRP A 224 13.19 -26.31 15.95
C TRP A 224 13.20 -24.83 16.34
N PRO A 225 14.24 -24.07 15.98
CA PRO A 225 14.43 -22.71 16.49
C PRO A 225 13.46 -21.67 15.95
N LEU A 226 12.69 -22.02 14.91
CA LEU A 226 11.68 -21.15 14.30
C LEU A 226 10.28 -21.72 14.50
N PRO A 227 9.25 -20.90 14.75
CA PRO A 227 7.86 -21.33 14.83
C PRO A 227 7.25 -21.55 13.43
N THR A 228 8.02 -22.17 12.53
CA THR A 228 7.57 -22.48 11.17
C THR A 228 6.79 -23.78 11.15
N PRO A 229 5.88 -23.97 10.18
CA PRO A 229 5.21 -25.24 9.98
C PRO A 229 6.22 -26.34 9.57
N LYS A 230 5.92 -27.57 9.90
CA LYS A 230 6.52 -28.77 9.28
C LYS A 230 5.79 -29.09 7.98
N ARG A 231 4.47 -28.94 8.01
CA ARG A 231 3.60 -29.11 6.85
C ARG A 231 2.43 -28.13 6.91
N CYS A 232 2.11 -27.54 5.78
CA CYS A 232 0.94 -26.67 5.62
C CYS A 232 0.16 -27.07 4.37
N THR A 233 -1.13 -27.38 4.53
CA THR A 233 -2.04 -27.67 3.41
C THR A 233 -3.18 -26.67 3.40
N THR A 234 -3.31 -25.92 2.31
CA THR A 234 -4.37 -24.92 2.15
C THR A 234 -5.25 -25.27 0.96
N ALA A 235 -6.55 -25.42 1.22
CA ALA A 235 -7.58 -25.49 0.19
C ALA A 235 -8.24 -24.11 0.09
N ALA A 236 -8.19 -23.50 -1.08
CA ALA A 236 -8.68 -22.16 -1.34
C ALA A 236 -9.65 -22.12 -2.51
N THR A 237 -10.64 -21.23 -2.45
CA THR A 237 -11.59 -21.01 -3.53
C THR A 237 -11.76 -19.51 -3.75
N PHE A 238 -11.31 -19.03 -4.90
CA PHE A 238 -11.54 -17.67 -5.37
C PHE A 238 -12.91 -17.57 -6.06
N ARG A 239 -13.69 -16.51 -5.73
CA ARG A 239 -14.99 -16.21 -6.33
C ARG A 239 -15.12 -14.72 -6.63
N PHE A 240 -15.23 -14.38 -7.90
CA PHE A 240 -15.41 -13.00 -8.32
C PHE A 240 -16.16 -12.89 -9.64
N LEU A 241 -17.21 -12.07 -9.69
CA LEU A 241 -18.03 -11.79 -10.89
C LEU A 241 -18.38 -13.04 -11.71
N GLY A 242 -18.82 -14.12 -11.04
CA GLY A 242 -19.20 -15.37 -11.71
C GLY A 242 -18.06 -16.32 -12.04
N ASN A 243 -16.80 -15.91 -11.84
CA ASN A 243 -15.65 -16.78 -11.93
C ASN A 243 -15.48 -17.60 -10.65
N ARG A 244 -14.98 -18.84 -10.80
CA ARG A 244 -14.65 -19.71 -9.68
C ARG A 244 -13.39 -20.49 -9.99
N ILE A 245 -12.39 -20.32 -9.13
CA ILE A 245 -11.10 -21.00 -9.21
C ILE A 245 -10.83 -21.66 -7.87
N SER A 246 -10.61 -22.96 -7.86
CA SER A 246 -10.15 -23.69 -6.68
C SER A 246 -8.66 -23.94 -6.74
N ALA A 247 -8.02 -23.90 -5.58
CA ALA A 247 -6.59 -24.18 -5.43
C ALA A 247 -6.35 -25.11 -4.24
N VAL A 248 -5.39 -26.00 -4.37
CA VAL A 248 -4.82 -26.78 -3.26
C VAL A 248 -3.32 -26.49 -3.24
N ILE A 249 -2.85 -26.13 -2.08
CA ILE A 249 -1.45 -25.74 -1.85
C ILE A 249 -0.92 -26.65 -0.75
N ASP A 250 0.14 -27.39 -1.05
CA ASP A 250 0.85 -28.24 -0.10
C ASP A 250 2.27 -27.71 0.07
N GLY A 251 2.64 -27.34 1.29
CA GLY A 251 3.97 -26.89 1.69
C GLY A 251 4.61 -27.85 2.67
N HIS A 252 5.86 -28.20 2.45
CA HIS A 252 6.70 -29.01 3.34
C HIS A 252 7.97 -28.22 3.65
N PHE A 253 8.24 -28.07 4.92
CA PHE A 253 9.34 -27.29 5.47
C PHE A 253 10.38 -28.23 6.08
N ASN A 254 11.56 -27.72 6.33
CA ASN A 254 12.67 -28.48 6.89
C ASN A 254 12.94 -29.77 6.10
N CYS A 255 13.02 -29.62 4.76
CA CYS A 255 13.30 -30.75 3.86
C CYS A 255 14.78 -31.16 3.93
N GLU A 256 15.05 -32.46 3.88
CA GLU A 256 16.41 -33.03 4.02
C GLU A 256 17.32 -32.73 2.82
N LYS A 257 16.73 -32.58 1.62
CA LYS A 257 17.52 -32.38 0.39
C LYS A 257 17.99 -30.96 0.26
N THR A 258 19.28 -30.78 -0.02
CA THR A 258 19.89 -29.45 -0.15
C THR A 258 20.08 -29.05 -1.61
N ILE A 259 20.01 -27.77 -1.89
CA ILE A 259 20.37 -27.16 -3.18
C ILE A 259 21.42 -26.07 -2.96
N SER A 260 22.28 -25.84 -3.96
CA SER A 260 23.37 -24.85 -3.85
C SER A 260 22.86 -23.43 -3.75
N ASP A 261 23.47 -22.62 -2.88
CA ASP A 261 23.20 -21.18 -2.72
C ASP A 261 23.45 -20.38 -4.02
N THR A 262 24.30 -20.90 -4.90
CA THR A 262 24.69 -20.25 -6.15
C THR A 262 23.82 -20.63 -7.36
N LEU A 263 22.86 -21.54 -7.17
CA LEU A 263 22.02 -22.04 -8.26
C LEU A 263 21.10 -20.95 -8.85
N GLY A 264 20.69 -19.97 -8.03
CA GLY A 264 19.72 -18.97 -8.43
C GLY A 264 18.35 -19.58 -8.71
N GLN A 265 17.61 -19.01 -9.68
CA GLN A 265 16.31 -19.53 -10.08
C GLN A 265 16.42 -20.36 -11.37
N VAL A 266 16.13 -21.65 -11.27
CA VAL A 266 16.19 -22.60 -12.39
C VAL A 266 14.81 -23.24 -12.59
N SER A 267 14.40 -23.41 -13.84
CA SER A 267 13.20 -24.18 -14.21
C SER A 267 13.64 -25.51 -14.81
N ASP A 268 13.64 -26.57 -13.98
CA ASP A 268 14.12 -27.89 -14.37
C ASP A 268 13.24 -28.98 -13.74
N ARG A 269 12.53 -29.73 -14.60
CA ARG A 269 11.63 -30.79 -14.19
C ARG A 269 12.38 -32.04 -13.71
N GLN A 270 13.52 -32.38 -14.35
CA GLN A 270 14.29 -33.56 -13.98
C GLN A 270 14.91 -33.35 -12.58
N MET A 271 15.46 -32.18 -12.35
CA MET A 271 15.97 -31.80 -11.03
C MET A 271 14.84 -31.78 -9.98
N MET A 272 13.66 -31.27 -10.33
CA MET A 272 12.49 -31.31 -9.43
C MET A 272 12.07 -32.73 -9.09
N ASP A 273 12.12 -33.68 -10.04
CA ASP A 273 11.80 -35.10 -9.79
C ASP A 273 12.71 -35.71 -8.71
N THR A 274 13.97 -35.29 -8.63
CA THR A 274 14.89 -35.71 -7.59
C THR A 274 14.65 -35.05 -6.23
N LEU A 275 14.17 -33.79 -6.23
CA LEU A 275 13.95 -33.00 -5.02
C LEU A 275 12.58 -33.21 -4.42
N ARG A 276 11.63 -33.73 -5.20
CA ARG A 276 10.23 -33.87 -4.79
C ARG A 276 10.08 -34.64 -3.47
N VAL A 277 9.30 -34.03 -2.55
CA VAL A 277 9.00 -34.60 -1.23
C VAL A 277 7.76 -35.50 -1.29
N ILE A 278 6.75 -35.12 -2.08
CA ILE A 278 5.53 -35.90 -2.27
C ILE A 278 5.47 -36.42 -3.70
N PRO A 279 5.22 -37.72 -3.93
CA PRO A 279 5.07 -38.26 -5.27
C PRO A 279 3.88 -37.57 -6.00
N LEU A 280 3.99 -37.50 -7.33
CA LEU A 280 2.89 -37.00 -8.15
C LEU A 280 1.68 -37.93 -8.07
N SER A 281 0.53 -37.35 -7.79
CA SER A 281 -0.75 -38.07 -7.89
C SER A 281 -1.10 -38.38 -9.34
N GLU A 282 -2.01 -39.30 -9.59
CA GLU A 282 -2.48 -39.60 -10.96
C GLU A 282 -3.08 -38.35 -11.66
N THR A 283 -3.73 -37.48 -10.89
CA THR A 283 -4.19 -36.18 -11.41
C THR A 283 -3.04 -35.29 -11.84
N ASP A 284 -1.97 -35.21 -11.03
CA ASP A 284 -0.81 -34.40 -11.34
C ASP A 284 -0.10 -34.91 -12.61
N LYS A 285 0.06 -36.23 -12.75
CA LYS A 285 0.66 -36.89 -13.93
C LYS A 285 -0.18 -36.59 -15.18
N ARG A 286 -1.52 -36.66 -15.06
CA ARG A 286 -2.43 -36.33 -16.15
C ARG A 286 -2.28 -34.87 -16.61
N ILE A 287 -2.18 -33.92 -15.69
CA ILE A 287 -2.01 -32.49 -15.99
C ILE A 287 -0.67 -32.28 -16.73
N TYR A 288 0.41 -32.90 -16.25
CA TYR A 288 1.71 -32.83 -16.92
C TYR A 288 1.68 -33.44 -18.33
N ALA A 289 1.07 -34.64 -18.48
CA ALA A 289 0.95 -35.30 -19.77
C ALA A 289 0.13 -34.48 -20.78
N ALA A 290 -0.98 -33.90 -20.35
CA ALA A 290 -1.79 -33.03 -21.21
C ALA A 290 -1.02 -31.78 -21.65
N TYR A 291 -0.21 -31.21 -20.76
CA TYR A 291 0.65 -30.08 -21.07
C TYR A 291 1.74 -30.45 -22.08
N ASP A 292 2.42 -31.59 -21.87
CA ASP A 292 3.49 -32.07 -22.74
C ASP A 292 2.98 -32.38 -24.16
N LEU A 293 1.80 -32.98 -24.29
CA LEU A 293 1.16 -33.25 -25.59
C LEU A 293 0.92 -31.96 -26.40
N LYS A 294 0.52 -30.87 -25.74
CA LYS A 294 0.27 -29.57 -26.40
C LYS A 294 1.55 -28.80 -26.75
N HIS A 295 2.64 -29.11 -26.08
CA HIS A 295 3.89 -28.35 -26.19
C HIS A 295 5.05 -29.19 -26.71
N GLN A 296 4.78 -30.37 -27.29
CA GLN A 296 5.77 -31.07 -28.06
C GLN A 296 6.24 -30.16 -29.20
N PRO A 297 7.55 -30.01 -29.44
CA PRO A 297 8.03 -29.32 -30.63
C PRO A 297 7.42 -30.01 -31.83
N ASP A 298 6.61 -29.25 -32.58
CA ASP A 298 5.97 -29.76 -33.80
C ASP A 298 7.06 -30.39 -34.73
N THR A 299 7.10 -31.69 -34.77
CA THR A 299 7.58 -32.39 -35.96
C THR A 299 6.65 -31.91 -37.06
N VAL A 300 7.21 -31.15 -37.99
CA VAL A 300 6.50 -30.48 -39.10
C VAL A 300 5.58 -31.47 -39.78
N VAL A 301 4.33 -31.56 -39.35
CA VAL A 301 3.23 -32.06 -40.14
C VAL A 301 2.66 -30.84 -40.83
N VAL A 302 3.03 -30.68 -42.09
CA VAL A 302 2.43 -29.69 -42.97
C VAL A 302 0.98 -30.13 -43.20
N ASP A 303 0.08 -29.67 -42.34
CA ASP A 303 -1.34 -29.83 -42.51
C ASP A 303 -1.84 -28.70 -43.41
N THR A 304 -2.02 -29.05 -44.67
CA THR A 304 -2.40 -28.17 -45.81
C THR A 304 -3.92 -27.86 -45.83
N THR A 305 -4.59 -27.82 -44.73
CA THR A 305 -5.97 -27.34 -44.67
C THR A 305 -6.01 -25.86 -44.31
N PRO A 306 -6.50 -24.96 -45.17
CA PRO A 306 -6.59 -23.53 -44.83
C PRO A 306 -7.75 -23.29 -43.87
N GLN A 307 -7.52 -23.42 -42.59
CA GLN A 307 -8.37 -22.77 -41.62
C GLN A 307 -8.22 -21.25 -41.78
N LYS A 308 -9.25 -20.61 -42.32
CA LYS A 308 -9.43 -19.15 -42.31
C LYS A 308 -9.60 -18.63 -40.88
N THR A 309 -8.64 -18.84 -40.03
CA THR A 309 -8.49 -18.09 -38.79
C THR A 309 -7.85 -16.75 -39.17
N ASN A 310 -8.54 -15.66 -38.85
CA ASN A 310 -8.01 -14.30 -39.04
C ASN A 310 -6.64 -14.18 -38.37
N LEU A 311 -5.58 -14.44 -39.12
CA LEU A 311 -4.17 -14.40 -38.68
C LEU A 311 -3.87 -13.03 -38.05
N LEU A 312 -4.43 -11.95 -38.62
CA LEU A 312 -4.34 -10.58 -38.10
C LEU A 312 -4.97 -10.45 -36.73
N LYS A 313 -6.09 -11.13 -36.44
CA LYS A 313 -6.74 -11.11 -35.12
C LYS A 313 -5.92 -11.87 -34.09
N LYS A 314 -5.28 -12.96 -34.48
CA LYS A 314 -4.40 -13.75 -33.59
C LYS A 314 -3.12 -13.00 -33.29
N ILE A 315 -2.45 -12.40 -34.30
CA ILE A 315 -1.25 -11.58 -34.11
C ILE A 315 -1.58 -10.31 -33.30
N PHE A 316 -2.71 -9.65 -33.56
CA PHE A 316 -3.13 -8.46 -32.81
C PHE A 316 -3.37 -8.76 -31.33
N TRP A 317 -4.09 -9.87 -31.01
CA TRP A 317 -4.37 -10.22 -29.62
C TRP A 317 -3.21 -10.91 -28.91
N ASP A 318 -2.42 -11.74 -29.59
CA ASP A 318 -1.32 -12.46 -28.94
C ASP A 318 -0.07 -11.59 -28.73
N THR A 319 0.13 -10.54 -29.53
CA THR A 319 1.30 -9.66 -29.40
C THR A 319 0.94 -8.29 -28.81
N ILE A 320 -0.11 -7.65 -29.30
CA ILE A 320 -0.51 -6.31 -28.85
C ILE A 320 -1.47 -6.40 -27.68
N GLY A 321 -2.44 -7.29 -27.71
CA GLY A 321 -3.43 -7.45 -26.64
C GLY A 321 -2.80 -7.90 -25.32
N GLU A 322 -1.85 -8.83 -25.36
CA GLU A 322 -1.11 -9.22 -24.16
C GLU A 322 -0.29 -8.05 -23.60
N SER A 323 0.38 -7.29 -24.46
CA SER A 323 1.21 -6.14 -24.04
C SER A 323 0.38 -4.97 -23.51
N LEU A 324 -0.89 -4.85 -23.92
CA LEU A 324 -1.79 -3.82 -23.41
C LEU A 324 -2.32 -4.12 -22.01
N VAL A 325 -2.55 -5.40 -21.67
CA VAL A 325 -3.20 -5.84 -20.43
C VAL A 325 -2.18 -6.40 -19.42
N THR A 326 -1.00 -6.81 -19.87
CA THR A 326 0.07 -7.27 -18.98
C THR A 326 1.19 -6.25 -18.87
N PRO A 327 1.91 -6.16 -17.75
CA PRO A 327 3.08 -5.31 -17.65
C PRO A 327 4.15 -5.74 -18.64
N ILE A 328 4.70 -4.79 -19.34
CA ILE A 328 5.87 -5.00 -20.19
C ILE A 328 7.10 -4.96 -19.27
N ALA A 329 7.83 -6.05 -19.19
CA ALA A 329 9.04 -6.14 -18.39
C ALA A 329 10.17 -6.76 -19.22
N ALA A 330 11.34 -6.15 -19.13
CA ALA A 330 12.59 -6.68 -19.62
C ALA A 330 13.63 -6.61 -18.51
N GLU A 331 14.42 -7.67 -18.39
CA GLU A 331 15.46 -7.76 -17.38
C GLU A 331 16.72 -8.38 -17.98
N SER A 332 17.84 -7.75 -17.75
CA SER A 332 19.16 -8.24 -18.08
C SER A 332 20.04 -8.14 -16.83
N GLU A 333 21.27 -8.64 -16.87
CA GLU A 333 22.21 -8.58 -15.75
C GLU A 333 22.43 -7.14 -15.20
N ARG A 334 22.35 -6.15 -16.07
CA ARG A 334 22.62 -4.74 -15.71
C ARG A 334 21.42 -3.82 -15.77
N ALA A 335 20.37 -4.21 -16.46
CA ALA A 335 19.22 -3.34 -16.69
C ALA A 335 17.91 -4.06 -16.39
N SER A 336 17.02 -3.38 -15.70
CA SER A 336 15.64 -3.80 -15.51
C SER A 336 14.70 -2.70 -15.95
N PHE A 337 13.64 -3.09 -16.65
CA PHE A 337 12.61 -2.19 -17.15
C PHE A 337 11.24 -2.82 -16.89
N ARG A 338 10.30 -2.04 -16.39
CA ARG A 338 8.94 -2.49 -16.13
C ARG A 338 7.94 -1.35 -16.33
N LEU A 339 7.12 -1.49 -17.34
CA LEU A 339 5.99 -0.59 -17.61
C LEU A 339 4.71 -1.23 -17.10
N SER A 340 3.87 -0.46 -16.40
CA SER A 340 2.52 -0.91 -16.04
C SER A 340 1.69 -1.18 -17.29
N PRO A 341 0.65 -2.05 -17.24
CA PRO A 341 -0.23 -2.28 -18.36
C PRO A 341 -0.79 -0.96 -18.91
N LEU A 342 -0.89 -0.85 -20.23
CA LEU A 342 -1.40 0.37 -20.87
C LEU A 342 -2.93 0.47 -20.79
N ILE A 343 -3.62 -0.67 -20.76
CA ILE A 343 -5.07 -0.75 -20.59
C ILE A 343 -5.33 -1.68 -19.40
N ASP A 344 -5.44 -1.10 -18.22
CA ASP A 344 -5.73 -1.82 -16.99
C ASP A 344 -6.79 -1.06 -16.21
N PRO A 345 -8.04 -1.56 -16.15
CA PRO A 345 -9.08 -0.93 -15.35
C PRO A 345 -8.69 -0.73 -13.88
N LEU A 346 -7.71 -1.51 -13.42
CA LEU A 346 -7.19 -1.47 -12.07
C LEU A 346 -6.27 -0.27 -11.81
N GLN A 347 -5.83 0.42 -12.88
CA GLN A 347 -5.11 1.69 -12.82
C GLN A 347 -6.06 2.90 -12.75
N LEU A 348 -7.37 2.66 -12.81
CA LEU A 348 -8.38 3.68 -12.65
C LEU A 348 -8.67 3.89 -11.16
N SER A 349 -8.59 5.13 -10.72
CA SER A 349 -8.99 5.54 -9.37
C SER A 349 -9.99 6.69 -9.43
N TRP A 350 -10.75 6.86 -8.38
CA TRP A 350 -11.71 7.95 -8.25
C TRP A 350 -11.73 8.47 -6.81
N SER A 351 -11.79 9.80 -6.68
CA SER A 351 -12.11 10.48 -5.43
C SER A 351 -13.07 11.63 -5.73
N ASP A 352 -13.81 12.10 -4.75
CA ASP A 352 -14.75 13.23 -4.90
C ASP A 352 -14.01 14.53 -5.22
N THR A 353 -12.86 14.77 -4.61
CA THR A 353 -12.02 15.94 -4.85
C THR A 353 -11.40 15.95 -6.24
N ARG A 354 -10.86 14.82 -6.69
CA ARG A 354 -10.06 14.71 -7.92
C ARG A 354 -10.79 14.08 -9.10
N GLY A 355 -11.94 13.43 -8.87
CA GLY A 355 -12.68 12.68 -9.90
C GLY A 355 -11.93 11.45 -10.39
N PHE A 356 -12.28 10.95 -11.56
CA PHE A 356 -11.59 9.82 -12.21
C PHE A 356 -10.18 10.19 -12.64
N ARG A 357 -9.24 9.28 -12.36
CA ARG A 357 -7.83 9.36 -12.74
C ARG A 357 -7.37 8.04 -13.32
N TYR A 358 -6.55 8.10 -14.37
CA TYR A 358 -5.88 6.94 -14.94
C TYR A 358 -4.37 7.07 -14.79
N LYS A 359 -3.69 6.01 -14.34
CA LYS A 359 -2.27 6.01 -13.97
C LYS A 359 -1.45 5.09 -14.85
N ILE A 360 -0.25 5.50 -15.22
CA ILE A 360 0.75 4.68 -15.87
C ILE A 360 2.09 4.90 -15.17
N ASN A 361 2.73 3.83 -14.74
CA ASN A 361 4.00 3.88 -14.06
C ASN A 361 5.07 3.11 -14.84
N LEU A 362 6.24 3.70 -14.95
CA LEU A 362 7.43 3.05 -15.46
C LEU A 362 8.43 2.91 -14.32
N LYS A 363 9.02 1.73 -14.17
CA LYS A 363 10.15 1.49 -13.28
C LYS A 363 11.32 1.00 -14.12
N SER A 364 12.43 1.72 -14.07
CA SER A 364 13.65 1.31 -14.76
C SER A 364 14.85 1.49 -13.86
N ARG A 365 15.79 0.58 -13.99
CA ARG A 365 17.07 0.62 -13.27
C ARG A 365 18.17 0.14 -14.18
N TYR A 366 19.28 0.87 -14.17
CA TYR A 366 20.53 0.47 -14.81
C TYR A 366 21.64 0.43 -13.78
N THR A 367 22.30 -0.72 -13.63
CA THR A 367 23.34 -0.97 -12.61
C THR A 367 24.72 -0.91 -13.26
N PHE A 368 25.50 0.09 -12.89
CA PHE A 368 26.91 0.24 -13.33
C PHE A 368 27.84 -0.67 -12.51
N SER A 369 27.55 -0.77 -11.21
CA SER A 369 28.26 -1.63 -10.25
C SER A 369 27.33 -1.93 -9.06
N PRO A 370 27.64 -2.86 -8.17
CA PRO A 370 26.80 -3.18 -7.00
C PRO A 370 26.42 -1.96 -6.15
N HIS A 371 27.26 -0.92 -6.17
CA HIS A 371 27.03 0.30 -5.36
C HIS A 371 26.65 1.54 -6.19
N ARG A 372 26.54 1.43 -7.52
CA ARG A 372 26.22 2.55 -8.40
C ARG A 372 25.15 2.15 -9.40
N TYR A 373 24.02 2.83 -9.34
CA TYR A 373 22.93 2.55 -10.26
C TYR A 373 22.11 3.81 -10.54
N LEU A 374 21.54 3.85 -11.75
CA LEU A 374 20.65 4.89 -12.20
C LEU A 374 19.21 4.33 -12.17
N THR A 375 18.30 5.06 -11.59
CA THR A 375 16.86 4.75 -11.65
C THR A 375 16.12 5.88 -12.35
N PHE A 376 15.20 5.51 -13.23
CA PHE A 376 14.28 6.43 -13.87
C PHE A 376 12.87 5.84 -13.77
N ASN A 377 12.05 6.43 -12.90
CA ASN A 377 10.75 5.91 -12.52
C ASN A 377 9.63 6.93 -12.79
N PRO A 378 9.40 7.33 -14.05
CA PRO A 378 8.37 8.29 -14.37
C PRO A 378 6.98 7.73 -14.07
N ARG A 379 6.13 8.62 -13.61
CA ARG A 379 4.70 8.40 -13.38
C ARG A 379 3.92 9.36 -14.25
N PHE A 380 2.92 8.83 -14.91
CA PHE A 380 2.01 9.59 -15.74
C PHE A 380 0.58 9.37 -15.29
N GLY A 381 -0.24 10.37 -15.38
CA GLY A 381 -1.64 10.26 -15.05
C GLY A 381 -2.49 11.25 -15.85
N TYR A 382 -3.75 10.86 -16.10
CA TYR A 382 -4.74 11.74 -16.70
C TYR A 382 -5.91 11.91 -15.73
N ASN A 383 -6.24 13.14 -15.43
CA ASN A 383 -7.40 13.48 -14.61
C ASN A 383 -8.56 13.91 -15.50
N PHE A 384 -9.64 13.12 -15.50
CA PHE A 384 -10.80 13.36 -16.36
C PHE A 384 -11.64 14.55 -15.91
N LYS A 385 -11.71 14.83 -14.59
CA LYS A 385 -12.44 15.98 -14.03
C LYS A 385 -11.82 17.30 -14.46
N PHE A 386 -10.50 17.38 -14.42
CA PHE A 386 -9.75 18.59 -14.78
C PHE A 386 -9.31 18.61 -16.25
N ARG A 387 -9.44 17.49 -16.97
CA ARG A 387 -8.97 17.30 -18.35
C ARG A 387 -7.48 17.62 -18.51
N GLU A 388 -6.69 17.19 -17.53
CA GLU A 388 -5.26 17.49 -17.46
C GLU A 388 -4.42 16.22 -17.42
N PHE A 389 -3.26 16.33 -18.06
CA PHE A 389 -2.23 15.30 -18.03
C PHE A 389 -1.21 15.67 -16.95
N TYR A 390 -0.95 14.74 -16.04
CA TYR A 390 0.03 14.90 -14.98
C TYR A 390 1.20 13.98 -15.20
N PHE A 391 2.38 14.46 -14.85
CA PHE A 391 3.57 13.62 -14.88
C PHE A 391 4.57 14.03 -13.80
N THR A 392 5.38 13.07 -13.36
CA THR A 392 6.61 13.30 -12.62
C THR A 392 7.68 12.36 -13.12
N MET A 393 8.87 12.88 -13.37
CA MET A 393 10.00 12.20 -13.99
C MET A 393 11.23 12.26 -13.08
N PRO A 394 11.31 11.44 -12.01
CA PRO A 394 12.48 11.35 -11.17
C PRO A 394 13.58 10.55 -11.88
N LEU A 395 14.74 11.16 -12.05
CA LEU A 395 15.96 10.54 -12.50
C LEU A 395 16.97 10.58 -11.36
N ARG A 396 17.27 9.43 -10.75
CA ARG A 396 18.15 9.32 -9.59
C ARG A 396 19.38 8.49 -9.90
N MET A 397 20.56 9.06 -9.67
CA MET A 397 21.83 8.38 -9.71
C MET A 397 22.30 8.12 -8.28
N THR A 398 22.20 6.87 -7.84
CA THR A 398 22.73 6.43 -6.55
C THR A 398 24.21 6.11 -6.72
N TYR A 399 25.07 6.78 -5.96
CA TYR A 399 26.52 6.61 -6.01
C TYR A 399 27.12 6.06 -4.71
N ASN A 400 26.41 6.17 -3.58
CA ASN A 400 26.83 5.64 -2.28
C ASN A 400 25.61 5.17 -1.47
N PRO A 401 25.08 3.95 -1.72
CA PRO A 401 23.87 3.46 -1.03
C PRO A 401 24.07 3.32 0.49
N LYS A 402 25.29 3.04 0.97
CA LYS A 402 25.56 2.90 2.42
C LYS A 402 25.37 4.21 3.18
N ARG A 403 25.58 5.35 2.53
CA ARG A 403 25.38 6.69 3.09
C ARG A 403 24.22 7.43 2.45
N ASN A 404 23.23 6.71 1.91
CA ASN A 404 22.08 7.30 1.21
C ASN A 404 22.51 8.40 0.20
N GLY A 405 23.69 8.21 -0.44
CA GLY A 405 24.28 9.18 -1.35
C GLY A 405 23.71 9.03 -2.75
N TYR A 406 22.97 10.05 -3.20
CA TYR A 406 22.41 10.11 -4.55
C TYR A 406 22.26 11.55 -5.04
N ALA A 407 22.30 11.70 -6.36
CA ALA A 407 21.87 12.92 -7.04
C ALA A 407 20.56 12.64 -7.76
N GLU A 408 19.62 13.56 -7.67
CA GLU A 408 18.30 13.40 -8.28
C GLU A 408 17.87 14.65 -9.01
N ILE A 409 17.25 14.45 -10.17
CA ILE A 409 16.54 15.48 -10.92
C ILE A 409 15.11 15.03 -11.05
N VAL A 410 14.17 15.84 -10.59
CA VAL A 410 12.74 15.61 -10.70
C VAL A 410 12.14 16.72 -11.54
N TYR A 411 11.48 16.35 -12.63
CA TYR A 411 10.69 17.29 -13.41
C TYR A 411 9.24 16.81 -13.41
N GLY A 412 8.31 17.70 -13.15
CA GLY A 412 6.90 17.33 -13.08
C GLY A 412 5.94 18.50 -13.10
N ASN A 413 4.66 18.15 -13.22
CA ASN A 413 3.53 19.06 -13.00
C ASN A 413 2.51 18.32 -12.12
N GLY A 414 1.38 18.94 -11.85
CA GLY A 414 0.25 18.31 -11.16
C GLY A 414 -0.11 18.97 -9.85
N ASN A 415 0.71 19.89 -9.37
CA ASN A 415 0.33 20.76 -8.28
C ASN A 415 -0.55 21.88 -8.82
N ARG A 416 -1.74 22.03 -8.22
CA ARG A 416 -2.58 23.19 -8.41
C ARG A 416 -2.46 24.06 -7.18
N ILE A 417 -1.95 25.26 -7.37
CA ILE A 417 -1.72 26.23 -6.31
C ILE A 417 -2.81 27.27 -6.40
N SER A 418 -3.58 27.45 -5.33
CA SER A 418 -4.53 28.56 -5.22
C SER A 418 -3.85 29.76 -4.58
N ASN A 419 -4.23 30.95 -5.05
CA ASN A 419 -3.77 32.21 -4.51
C ASN A 419 -4.95 33.09 -4.13
N GLY A 420 -5.28 33.14 -2.85
CA GLY A 420 -6.42 33.90 -2.33
C GLY A 420 -6.30 35.40 -2.55
N GLN A 421 -5.07 35.92 -2.57
CA GLN A 421 -4.89 37.37 -2.83
C GLN A 421 -5.28 37.76 -4.25
N VAL A 422 -5.16 36.85 -5.23
CA VAL A 422 -5.69 37.10 -6.58
C VAL A 422 -7.21 37.25 -6.54
N ALA A 423 -7.88 36.37 -5.81
CA ALA A 423 -9.33 36.48 -5.63
C ALA A 423 -9.75 37.76 -4.90
N ASP A 424 -8.99 38.18 -3.89
CA ASP A 424 -9.25 39.40 -3.15
C ASP A 424 -9.09 40.67 -4.02
N VAL A 425 -8.05 40.72 -4.84
CA VAL A 425 -7.85 41.85 -5.79
C VAL A 425 -9.01 41.93 -6.79
N ILE A 426 -9.43 40.77 -7.30
CA ILE A 426 -10.58 40.70 -8.22
C ILE A 426 -11.86 41.17 -7.51
N ASN A 427 -12.09 40.73 -6.28
CA ASN A 427 -13.21 41.11 -5.43
C ASN A 427 -13.26 42.61 -5.16
N HIS A 428 -12.13 43.20 -4.76
CA HIS A 428 -12.04 44.64 -4.47
C HIS A 428 -12.26 45.52 -5.68
N GLN A 429 -11.94 45.07 -6.89
CA GLN A 429 -12.12 45.82 -8.11
C GLN A 429 -13.56 45.80 -8.66
N HIS A 430 -14.35 44.78 -8.35
CA HIS A 430 -15.65 44.56 -8.99
C HIS A 430 -16.87 44.51 -8.04
N GLY A 431 -16.66 44.55 -6.72
CA GLY A 431 -17.74 44.43 -5.73
C GLY A 431 -18.46 43.08 -5.78
N ASP A 432 -19.59 42.97 -5.08
CA ASP A 432 -20.36 41.71 -4.91
C ASP A 432 -21.02 41.15 -6.18
N SER A 433 -20.75 41.72 -7.36
CA SER A 433 -21.39 41.32 -8.62
C SER A 433 -20.73 40.16 -9.36
N LEU A 434 -19.60 39.68 -8.92
CA LEU A 434 -18.90 38.54 -9.53
C LEU A 434 -19.37 37.21 -8.92
N ASN A 435 -19.81 36.33 -9.80
CA ASN A 435 -20.15 34.95 -9.43
C ASN A 435 -18.85 34.15 -9.19
N PHE A 436 -18.42 34.08 -7.91
CA PHE A 436 -17.22 33.34 -7.47
C PHE A 436 -17.35 31.82 -7.51
N ASP A 437 -18.48 31.30 -7.96
CA ASP A 437 -18.68 29.89 -8.22
C ASP A 437 -17.91 29.38 -9.47
N GLN A 438 -17.13 30.25 -10.15
CA GLN A 438 -16.22 29.77 -11.19
C GLN A 438 -15.00 29.10 -10.54
N PRO A 439 -14.90 27.78 -10.62
CA PRO A 439 -13.74 27.10 -10.11
C PRO A 439 -12.50 27.54 -10.89
N ASP A 440 -11.37 27.65 -10.22
CA ASP A 440 -10.05 27.86 -10.82
C ASP A 440 -9.67 29.31 -11.23
N MET A 441 -10.42 30.33 -10.83
CA MET A 441 -10.06 31.74 -11.14
C MET A 441 -8.71 32.15 -10.52
N ASP A 442 -8.39 31.64 -9.35
CA ASP A 442 -7.20 31.94 -8.55
C ASP A 442 -6.15 30.82 -8.60
N LYS A 443 -6.32 29.84 -9.47
CA LYS A 443 -5.44 28.66 -9.51
C LYS A 443 -4.39 28.74 -10.61
N PHE A 444 -3.23 28.16 -10.27
CA PHE A 444 -2.08 28.02 -11.15
C PHE A 444 -1.68 26.55 -11.25
N THR A 445 -1.28 26.12 -12.45
CA THR A 445 -0.55 24.86 -12.63
C THR A 445 0.92 25.14 -12.37
N ASP A 446 1.56 24.35 -11.51
CA ASP A 446 2.97 24.46 -11.17
C ASP A 446 3.78 23.41 -11.93
N TYR A 447 4.72 23.86 -12.75
CA TYR A 447 5.79 23.03 -13.33
C TYR A 447 7.02 23.20 -12.49
N GLU A 448 7.49 22.10 -11.91
CA GLU A 448 8.63 22.09 -10.99
C GLU A 448 9.80 21.30 -11.57
N LEU A 449 10.98 21.89 -11.58
CA LEU A 449 12.25 21.21 -11.82
C LEU A 449 13.09 21.32 -10.55
N ARG A 450 13.22 20.21 -9.85
CA ARG A 450 14.05 20.10 -8.65
C ARG A 450 15.30 19.29 -8.96
N ALA A 451 16.48 19.83 -8.69
CA ALA A 451 17.75 19.12 -8.85
C ALA A 451 18.56 19.25 -7.56
N PHE A 452 18.95 18.12 -6.99
CA PHE A 452 19.60 18.11 -5.69
C PHE A 452 20.49 16.88 -5.50
N ASN A 453 21.41 17.01 -4.55
CA ASN A 453 22.23 15.92 -4.05
C ASN A 453 21.87 15.66 -2.59
N ASN A 454 21.70 14.41 -2.22
CA ASN A 454 21.49 13.96 -0.85
C ASN A 454 22.67 13.10 -0.40
N ILE A 455 23.06 13.28 0.85
CA ILE A 455 24.07 12.45 1.51
C ILE A 455 23.82 12.36 3.01
N MET A 456 23.91 11.18 3.56
CA MET A 456 23.93 10.94 4.99
C MET A 456 25.33 11.22 5.54
N VAL A 457 25.44 12.32 6.28
CA VAL A 457 26.72 12.74 6.90
C VAL A 457 26.96 11.97 8.18
N PHE A 458 25.90 11.79 8.98
CA PHE A 458 25.88 10.96 10.18
C PHE A 458 24.67 10.02 10.08
N ASP A 459 24.67 8.92 10.81
CA ASP A 459 23.57 7.94 10.78
C ASP A 459 22.20 8.54 11.14
N TRP A 460 22.22 9.65 11.84
CA TRP A 460 21.05 10.42 12.24
C TRP A 460 20.78 11.67 11.40
N LEU A 461 21.65 12.06 10.44
CA LEU A 461 21.56 13.32 9.68
C LEU A 461 21.81 13.09 8.18
N ASP A 462 20.76 13.30 7.38
CA ASP A 462 20.87 13.49 5.93
C ASP A 462 20.89 14.99 5.59
N ILE A 463 21.71 15.37 4.63
CA ILE A 463 21.78 16.72 4.07
C ILE A 463 21.43 16.66 2.60
N GLU A 464 20.49 17.51 2.22
CA GLU A 464 20.08 17.72 0.84
C GLU A 464 20.44 19.14 0.43
N ALA A 465 21.07 19.30 -0.75
CA ALA A 465 21.40 20.62 -1.30
C ALA A 465 21.19 20.64 -2.80
N GLY A 466 20.61 21.71 -3.30
CA GLY A 466 20.26 21.82 -4.70
C GLY A 466 19.53 23.11 -5.06
N PHE A 467 18.65 23.02 -6.04
CA PHE A 467 17.79 24.13 -6.42
C PHE A 467 16.42 23.64 -6.87
N ASN A 468 15.44 24.52 -6.71
CA ASN A 468 14.09 24.42 -7.27
C ASN A 468 13.90 25.50 -8.34
N TYR A 469 13.31 25.11 -9.46
CA TYR A 469 12.81 26.02 -10.48
C TYR A 469 11.31 25.78 -10.65
N HIS A 470 10.52 26.81 -10.44
CA HIS A 470 9.08 26.78 -10.63
C HIS A 470 8.66 27.67 -11.79
N GLN A 471 7.75 27.13 -12.60
CA GLN A 471 7.02 27.91 -13.60
C GLN A 471 5.53 27.70 -13.31
N ARG A 472 4.87 28.75 -12.83
CA ARG A 472 3.45 28.73 -12.49
C ARG A 472 2.68 29.45 -13.56
N ILE A 473 1.71 28.76 -14.14
CA ILE A 473 0.90 29.24 -15.25
C ILE A 473 -0.55 29.28 -14.78
N ALA A 474 -1.17 30.45 -14.89
CA ALA A 474 -2.58 30.65 -14.55
C ALA A 474 -3.48 29.73 -15.40
N ILE A 475 -4.41 29.03 -14.76
CA ILE A 475 -5.38 28.20 -15.45
C ILE A 475 -6.34 29.07 -16.26
N ASN A 476 -6.84 30.15 -15.69
CA ASN A 476 -7.68 31.11 -16.37
C ASN A 476 -6.88 32.37 -16.75
N LYS A 477 -6.16 32.32 -17.88
CA LYS A 477 -5.30 33.41 -18.35
C LYS A 477 -6.07 34.65 -18.76
N ASP A 478 -7.29 34.50 -19.24
CA ASP A 478 -8.08 35.61 -19.73
C ASP A 478 -8.59 36.48 -18.59
N VAL A 479 -9.02 35.87 -17.50
CA VAL A 479 -9.36 36.57 -16.26
C VAL A 479 -8.15 37.32 -15.74
N MET A 480 -6.98 36.72 -15.65
CA MET A 480 -5.78 37.40 -15.17
C MET A 480 -5.43 38.62 -16.02
N ARG A 481 -5.48 38.52 -17.36
CA ARG A 481 -5.24 39.64 -18.27
C ARG A 481 -6.26 40.77 -18.11
N GLN A 482 -7.52 40.40 -17.93
CA GLN A 482 -8.59 41.37 -17.73
C GLN A 482 -8.33 42.25 -16.50
N TYR A 483 -7.73 41.69 -15.46
CA TYR A 483 -7.39 42.39 -14.21
C TYR A 483 -5.96 42.94 -14.17
N GLY A 484 -5.25 42.89 -15.30
CA GLY A 484 -3.87 43.38 -15.37
C GLY A 484 -2.88 42.56 -14.56
N MET A 485 -3.21 41.29 -14.24
CA MET A 485 -2.38 40.41 -13.44
C MET A 485 -1.48 39.55 -14.31
N PRO A 486 -0.27 39.21 -13.86
CA PRO A 486 0.60 38.28 -14.58
C PRO A 486 -0.06 36.91 -14.76
N THR A 487 0.04 36.36 -15.95
CA THR A 487 -0.44 34.98 -16.26
C THR A 487 0.58 33.91 -16.00
N GLU A 488 1.81 34.27 -15.73
CA GLU A 488 2.94 33.36 -15.50
C GLU A 488 3.90 33.95 -14.49
N TYR A 489 4.41 33.10 -13.60
CA TYR A 489 5.43 33.42 -12.61
C TYR A 489 6.54 32.39 -12.69
N ARG A 490 7.79 32.85 -12.55
CA ARG A 490 8.97 32.00 -12.52
C ARG A 490 9.81 32.27 -11.30
N SER A 491 10.27 31.18 -10.64
CA SER A 491 11.22 31.32 -9.55
C SER A 491 12.38 30.32 -9.72
N PHE A 492 13.57 30.80 -9.44
CA PHE A 492 14.78 29.97 -9.29
C PHE A 492 15.26 30.14 -7.87
N ALA A 493 15.32 29.04 -7.12
CA ALA A 493 15.59 29.04 -5.69
C ALA A 493 16.61 27.97 -5.31
N PRO A 494 17.84 28.33 -4.94
CA PRO A 494 18.72 27.45 -4.17
C PRO A 494 18.02 26.95 -2.92
N MET A 495 18.24 25.66 -2.58
CA MET A 495 17.61 25.00 -1.45
C MET A 495 18.60 24.17 -0.64
N ILE A 496 18.36 24.11 0.66
CA ILE A 496 19.04 23.22 1.59
C ILE A 496 17.98 22.54 2.45
N GLY A 497 18.04 21.23 2.53
CA GLY A 497 17.22 20.41 3.39
C GLY A 497 18.08 19.64 4.39
N LEU A 498 17.64 19.57 5.63
CA LEU A 498 18.21 18.71 6.66
C LEU A 498 17.15 17.73 7.10
N LYS A 499 17.50 16.44 7.17
CA LYS A 499 16.61 15.41 7.67
C LYS A 499 17.29 14.72 8.84
N ILE A 500 16.67 14.84 10.00
CA ILE A 500 17.22 14.37 11.28
C ILE A 500 16.38 13.18 11.75
N ARG A 501 17.05 12.05 11.98
CA ARG A 501 16.45 10.82 12.49
C ARG A 501 17.22 10.38 13.74
N PRO A 502 16.83 10.81 14.95
CA PRO A 502 17.61 10.62 16.19
C PRO A 502 17.93 9.16 16.53
N TRP A 503 17.00 8.21 16.16
CA TRP A 503 17.19 6.77 16.31
C TRP A 503 16.37 6.04 15.26
N GLU A 504 16.68 4.78 15.04
CA GLU A 504 15.94 3.87 14.18
C GLU A 504 14.48 3.76 14.67
N PHE A 505 13.51 3.82 13.75
CA PHE A 505 12.06 3.88 14.07
C PHE A 505 11.59 5.08 14.91
N GLY A 506 12.47 6.06 15.16
CA GLY A 506 12.14 7.31 15.87
C GLY A 506 11.44 8.34 15.00
N PRO A 507 11.18 9.53 15.57
CA PRO A 507 10.66 10.65 14.81
C PRO A 507 11.65 11.09 13.74
N VAL A 508 11.10 11.61 12.65
CA VAL A 508 11.86 12.22 11.56
C VAL A 508 11.56 13.71 11.56
N PHE A 509 12.57 14.53 11.69
CA PHE A 509 12.47 15.98 11.59
C PHE A 509 13.08 16.44 10.28
N SER A 510 12.43 17.37 9.58
CA SER A 510 12.99 18.08 8.44
C SER A 510 13.10 19.57 8.70
N ILE A 511 14.12 20.18 8.13
CA ILE A 511 14.31 21.62 8.08
C ILE A 511 14.62 21.94 6.62
N ASP A 512 13.70 22.68 5.98
CA ASP A 512 13.79 23.01 4.58
C ASP A 512 13.91 24.53 4.42
N TRP A 513 14.99 24.95 3.80
CA TRP A 513 15.26 26.34 3.46
C TRP A 513 15.35 26.51 1.96
N GLU A 514 14.70 27.56 1.47
CA GLU A 514 14.69 27.90 0.06
C GLU A 514 14.68 29.42 -0.10
N ARG A 515 15.49 29.94 -1.03
CA ARG A 515 15.54 31.37 -1.31
C ARG A 515 15.52 31.66 -2.80
N ALA A 516 14.44 32.24 -3.27
CA ALA A 516 14.30 32.63 -4.67
C ALA A 516 15.12 33.88 -5.00
N ILE A 517 15.81 33.85 -6.14
CA ILE A 517 16.70 34.89 -6.64
C ILE A 517 16.13 35.43 -7.95
N THR A 518 15.92 36.74 -8.03
CA THR A 518 15.43 37.40 -9.25
C THR A 518 16.54 37.55 -10.29
N GLY A 519 16.15 37.52 -11.57
CA GLY A 519 17.05 37.73 -12.72
C GLY A 519 17.79 36.48 -13.19
N VAL A 520 17.82 35.42 -12.40
CA VAL A 520 18.40 34.11 -12.78
C VAL A 520 17.37 33.29 -13.50
N TYR A 521 17.65 32.77 -14.69
CA TYR A 521 16.74 31.96 -15.53
C TYR A 521 15.35 32.59 -15.72
N LYS A 522 15.30 33.94 -15.86
CA LYS A 522 14.06 34.73 -15.97
C LYS A 522 13.16 34.64 -14.72
N SER A 523 13.74 34.35 -13.56
CA SER A 523 13.01 34.44 -12.29
C SER A 523 12.60 35.87 -12.00
N ASP A 524 11.32 36.10 -11.76
CA ASP A 524 10.70 37.41 -11.44
C ASP A 524 10.28 37.49 -9.96
N ILE A 525 10.37 36.37 -9.24
CA ILE A 525 9.93 36.22 -7.87
C ILE A 525 11.14 36.23 -6.91
N LYS A 526 10.96 36.94 -5.79
CA LYS A 526 11.89 36.96 -4.68
C LYS A 526 11.14 36.56 -3.40
N TYR A 527 11.66 35.54 -2.71
CA TYR A 527 11.19 35.11 -1.40
C TYR A 527 12.28 34.33 -0.67
N GLU A 528 12.09 34.18 0.63
CA GLU A 528 12.82 33.23 1.46
C GLU A 528 11.81 32.44 2.25
N ARG A 529 11.89 31.09 2.16
CA ARG A 529 10.97 30.16 2.82
C ARG A 529 11.74 29.28 3.78
N TRP A 530 11.20 29.13 4.98
CA TRP A 530 11.63 28.16 5.97
C TRP A 530 10.45 27.29 6.33
N GLU A 531 10.66 25.99 6.32
CA GLU A 531 9.69 25.01 6.83
C GLU A 531 10.39 24.03 7.76
N PHE A 532 9.73 23.74 8.87
CA PHE A 532 10.15 22.77 9.87
C PHE A 532 8.99 21.77 9.99
N ASP A 533 9.27 20.50 9.81
CA ASP A 533 8.27 19.44 9.93
C ASP A 533 8.85 18.32 10.77
N GLY A 534 7.99 17.67 11.56
CA GLY A 534 8.32 16.51 12.36
C GLY A 534 7.21 15.47 12.19
N SER A 535 7.58 14.26 11.90
CA SER A 535 6.64 13.14 11.77
C SER A 535 7.12 11.93 12.56
N TRP A 536 6.18 11.24 13.20
CA TRP A 536 6.46 10.01 13.92
C TRP A 536 5.33 9.02 13.75
N LYS A 537 5.68 7.82 13.29
CA LYS A 537 4.78 6.67 13.20
C LYS A 537 5.08 5.73 14.36
N TYR A 538 4.34 5.89 15.46
CA TYR A 538 4.51 5.09 16.67
C TYR A 538 3.65 3.82 16.58
N LYS A 539 4.31 2.68 16.47
CA LYS A 539 3.65 1.36 16.41
C LYS A 539 3.28 0.90 17.84
N LEU A 540 2.02 0.62 18.04
CA LEU A 540 1.48 0.03 19.25
C LEU A 540 1.24 -1.48 19.04
N PRO A 541 1.26 -2.29 20.10
CA PRO A 541 0.91 -3.71 19.98
C PRO A 541 -0.47 -3.93 19.36
N GLY A 542 -0.64 -5.00 18.57
CA GLY A 542 -1.93 -5.38 17.97
C GLY A 542 -2.30 -4.53 16.74
N LEU A 543 -1.34 -4.20 15.89
CA LEU A 543 -1.50 -3.46 14.63
C LEU A 543 -2.09 -2.06 14.79
N ARG A 544 -2.01 -1.50 15.96
CA ARG A 544 -2.41 -0.13 16.22
C ARG A 544 -1.26 0.81 15.94
N VAL A 545 -1.55 1.94 15.35
CA VAL A 545 -0.53 2.94 15.01
C VAL A 545 -1.02 4.32 15.40
N ILE A 546 -0.15 5.11 16.01
CA ILE A 546 -0.36 6.54 16.19
C ILE A 546 0.58 7.24 15.20
N ASN A 547 0.01 7.97 14.26
CA ASN A 547 0.77 8.85 13.38
C ASN A 547 0.66 10.27 13.94
N MET A 548 1.81 10.91 14.13
CA MET A 548 1.91 12.26 14.61
C MET A 548 2.69 13.08 13.61
N ARG A 549 2.21 14.27 13.31
CA ARG A 549 2.90 15.24 12.47
C ARG A 549 2.71 16.63 13.05
N ALA A 550 3.79 17.38 13.16
CA ALA A 550 3.74 18.77 13.58
C ALA A 550 4.74 19.57 12.75
N GLY A 551 4.36 20.79 12.39
CA GLY A 551 5.22 21.61 11.57
C GLY A 551 4.88 23.08 11.65
N THR A 552 5.83 23.90 11.21
CA THR A 552 5.70 25.34 11.07
C THR A 552 6.46 25.81 9.85
N GLY A 553 5.99 26.85 9.22
CA GLY A 553 6.69 27.47 8.13
C GLY A 553 6.43 28.97 8.09
N PHE A 554 7.37 29.70 7.51
CA PHE A 554 7.22 31.14 7.33
C PHE A 554 7.96 31.63 6.07
N TYR A 555 7.44 32.72 5.54
CA TYR A 555 8.02 33.44 4.41
C TYR A 555 8.59 34.76 4.86
N GLY A 556 9.83 35.06 4.39
CA GLY A 556 10.48 36.36 4.50
C GLY A 556 10.93 36.90 3.15
N HIS A 557 11.42 38.14 3.13
CA HIS A 557 12.07 38.78 1.96
C HIS A 557 11.28 38.71 0.64
N LYS A 558 9.94 38.79 0.71
CA LYS A 558 9.05 38.70 -0.45
C LYS A 558 8.97 40.03 -1.21
N ASN A 559 9.01 39.98 -2.55
CA ASN A 559 8.68 41.12 -3.40
C ASN A 559 7.21 41.13 -3.83
N GLN A 560 6.49 40.01 -3.66
CA GLN A 560 5.09 39.88 -3.99
C GLN A 560 4.39 39.04 -2.91
N ASN A 561 3.20 39.44 -2.53
CA ASN A 561 2.48 38.77 -1.45
C ASN A 561 1.67 37.57 -1.91
N TYR A 562 1.36 37.42 -3.18
CA TYR A 562 0.53 36.35 -3.71
C TYR A 562 1.32 35.12 -4.20
N PHE A 563 2.62 35.04 -3.86
CA PHE A 563 3.43 33.86 -4.14
C PHE A 563 3.80 33.14 -2.86
N VAL A 564 2.81 32.75 -2.07
CA VAL A 564 3.02 31.92 -0.89
C VAL A 564 2.60 30.49 -1.20
N ASP A 565 3.49 29.55 -1.04
CA ASP A 565 3.25 28.15 -1.28
C ASP A 565 4.09 27.31 -0.31
N TYR A 566 3.45 26.81 0.72
CA TYR A 566 4.08 25.90 1.66
C TYR A 566 4.07 24.48 1.13
N SER A 567 5.22 23.83 1.03
CA SER A 567 5.37 22.47 0.50
C SER A 567 4.53 21.45 1.27
N ASN A 568 4.31 21.70 2.55
CA ASN A 568 3.49 20.85 3.40
C ASN A 568 1.98 20.91 3.13
N PHE A 569 1.51 21.86 2.33
CA PHE A 569 0.09 22.05 2.01
C PHE A 569 -0.19 22.06 0.51
N ARG A 570 0.76 21.63 -0.31
CA ARG A 570 0.56 21.57 -1.76
C ARG A 570 -0.52 20.58 -2.13
N ASP A 571 -1.46 21.01 -2.93
CA ASP A 571 -2.42 20.14 -3.60
C ASP A 571 -1.69 19.34 -4.67
N ASN A 572 -1.36 18.08 -4.36
CA ASN A 572 -0.74 17.21 -5.33
C ASN A 572 -1.81 16.41 -6.07
N ASN A 573 -2.04 16.75 -7.35
CA ASN A 573 -2.96 16.03 -8.22
C ASN A 573 -2.35 14.83 -8.95
N LEU A 574 -1.05 14.58 -8.77
CA LEU A 574 -0.43 13.38 -9.31
C LEU A 574 -1.11 12.14 -8.73
N PRO A 575 -1.29 11.11 -9.54
CA PRO A 575 -1.68 9.82 -9.03
C PRO A 575 -0.53 9.28 -8.17
N GLU A 576 -0.45 9.71 -6.94
CA GLU A 576 0.47 9.15 -5.97
C GLU A 576 -0.02 7.80 -5.51
N GLY A 577 0.91 7.03 -4.94
CA GLY A 577 0.66 5.65 -4.55
C GLY A 577 -0.54 5.46 -3.63
N TRP A 578 -0.68 4.35 -3.21
CA TRP A 578 -1.66 3.57 -2.49
C TRP A 578 -1.69 3.84 -0.97
N GLU A 579 -1.08 4.94 -0.50
CA GLU A 579 -1.13 5.34 0.89
C GLU A 579 -2.33 6.25 1.11
N ASP A 580 -2.95 6.12 2.27
CA ASP A 580 -4.00 7.00 2.74
C ASP A 580 -3.45 8.42 2.88
N GLU A 581 -3.81 9.29 1.96
CA GLU A 581 -3.38 10.68 1.88
C GLU A 581 -3.94 11.54 3.03
N TRP A 582 -4.94 11.04 3.75
CA TRP A 582 -5.61 11.79 4.81
C TRP A 582 -4.78 11.89 6.08
N SER A 583 -3.75 11.06 6.23
CA SER A 583 -2.89 11.09 7.40
C SER A 583 -1.93 12.28 7.35
N GLY A 584 -2.13 13.23 8.24
CA GLY A 584 -1.30 14.43 8.35
C GLY A 584 -1.71 15.58 7.44
N ASN A 585 -2.88 15.49 6.78
CA ASN A 585 -3.49 16.54 5.97
C ASN A 585 -4.77 17.06 6.61
N PHE A 586 -5.33 18.11 6.04
CA PHE A 586 -6.66 18.63 6.36
C PHE A 586 -7.56 18.42 5.15
N GLU A 587 -8.76 17.87 5.38
CA GLU A 587 -9.69 17.55 4.30
C GLU A 587 -10.65 18.70 3.99
N LEU A 588 -10.98 19.51 5.02
CA LEU A 588 -11.93 20.61 4.88
C LEU A 588 -11.26 21.98 4.83
N LEU A 589 -9.98 22.08 5.22
CA LEU A 589 -9.28 23.36 5.22
C LEU A 589 -8.88 23.77 3.82
N SER A 590 -9.51 24.84 3.32
CA SER A 590 -9.16 25.39 2.01
C SER A 590 -7.70 25.86 1.96
N SER A 591 -7.02 25.55 0.86
CA SER A 591 -5.66 26.02 0.58
C SER A 591 -5.53 27.54 0.60
N ARG A 592 -6.60 28.30 0.34
CA ARG A 592 -6.66 29.75 0.49
C ARG A 592 -6.24 30.23 1.88
N VAL A 593 -6.60 29.50 2.94
CA VAL A 593 -6.40 29.94 4.33
C VAL A 593 -4.91 30.07 4.64
N TYR A 594 -4.08 29.15 4.17
CA TYR A 594 -2.64 29.19 4.44
C TYR A 594 -1.84 29.86 3.32
N ASN A 595 -2.33 29.90 2.08
CA ASN A 595 -1.65 30.59 0.99
C ASN A 595 -1.65 32.13 1.12
N GLU A 596 -2.50 32.69 1.99
CA GLU A 596 -2.52 34.10 2.33
C GLU A 596 -1.64 34.44 3.54
N SER A 597 -1.18 33.46 4.28
CA SER A 597 -0.47 33.63 5.52
C SER A 597 1.04 33.68 5.35
N ASN A 598 1.69 34.61 6.06
CA ASN A 598 3.14 34.65 6.12
C ASN A 598 3.75 33.54 6.97
N PHE A 599 2.97 32.93 7.84
CA PHE A 599 3.38 31.79 8.64
C PHE A 599 2.21 30.84 8.90
N TYR A 600 2.57 29.61 9.18
CA TYR A 600 1.64 28.61 9.75
C TYR A 600 2.29 27.85 10.89
N VAL A 601 1.46 27.32 11.76
CA VAL A 601 1.78 26.25 12.70
C VAL A 601 0.69 25.18 12.58
N ARG A 602 1.06 23.90 12.46
CA ARG A 602 0.10 22.81 12.39
C ARG A 602 0.51 21.63 13.27
N ALA A 603 -0.48 20.86 13.69
CA ALA A 603 -0.28 19.55 14.28
C ALA A 603 -1.41 18.62 13.86
N ASN A 604 -1.07 17.40 13.49
CA ASN A 604 -2.00 16.36 13.10
C ASN A 604 -1.66 15.08 13.87
N VAL A 605 -2.69 14.42 14.39
CA VAL A 605 -2.55 13.12 15.04
C VAL A 605 -3.62 12.21 14.47
N SER A 606 -3.24 11.01 14.06
CA SER A 606 -4.21 9.96 13.73
C SER A 606 -3.94 8.70 14.53
N TYR A 607 -5.01 8.02 14.88
CA TYR A 607 -4.97 6.72 15.57
C TYR A 607 -5.60 5.67 14.68
N ASP A 608 -4.80 4.71 14.25
CA ASP A 608 -5.19 3.61 13.39
C ASP A 608 -5.40 2.34 14.21
N SER A 609 -6.45 1.60 13.90
CA SER A 609 -6.71 0.28 14.48
C SER A 609 -7.41 -0.61 13.47
N PRO A 610 -7.17 -1.93 13.48
CA PRO A 610 -7.88 -2.84 12.58
C PRO A 610 -9.39 -2.88 12.84
N MET A 611 -9.83 -2.66 14.08
CA MET A 611 -11.25 -2.69 14.45
C MET A 611 -11.55 -1.71 15.58
N MET A 612 -12.54 -0.82 15.36
CA MET A 612 -13.03 0.13 16.37
C MET A 612 -14.56 0.17 16.41
N ILE A 613 -15.20 0.95 15.53
CA ILE A 613 -16.64 1.23 15.55
C ILE A 613 -17.36 0.64 14.36
N ALA A 614 -16.91 0.96 13.14
CA ALA A 614 -17.58 0.53 11.91
C ALA A 614 -17.49 -0.97 11.69
N SER A 615 -16.45 -1.63 12.19
CA SER A 615 -16.31 -3.08 12.19
C SER A 615 -17.41 -3.82 12.94
N TRP A 616 -18.14 -3.14 13.83
CA TRP A 616 -19.26 -3.73 14.58
C TRP A 616 -20.60 -3.64 13.86
N ILE A 617 -20.67 -2.84 12.79
CA ILE A 617 -21.89 -2.66 12.01
C ILE A 617 -22.13 -3.90 11.18
N PRO A 618 -23.29 -4.59 11.32
CA PRO A 618 -23.63 -5.75 10.52
C PRO A 618 -23.53 -5.44 9.01
N TYR A 619 -23.05 -6.40 8.23
CA TYR A 619 -22.80 -6.34 6.79
C TYR A 619 -21.64 -5.39 6.37
N LEU A 620 -21.61 -4.13 6.83
CA LEU A 620 -20.54 -3.20 6.54
C LEU A 620 -19.23 -3.64 7.19
N GLY A 621 -19.28 -3.99 8.47
CA GLY A 621 -18.10 -4.37 9.26
C GLY A 621 -17.37 -5.60 8.74
N LYS A 622 -18.03 -6.45 7.94
CA LYS A 622 -17.42 -7.67 7.38
C LYS A 622 -16.12 -7.37 6.60
N TYR A 623 -16.12 -6.30 5.82
CA TYR A 623 -15.05 -6.00 4.86
C TYR A 623 -14.12 -4.88 5.30
N ILE A 624 -14.29 -4.32 6.49
CA ILE A 624 -13.42 -3.26 7.01
C ILE A 624 -12.10 -3.87 7.49
N GLU A 625 -11.00 -3.34 6.99
CA GLU A 625 -9.64 -3.77 7.31
C GLU A 625 -8.92 -2.81 8.26
N ARG A 626 -9.29 -1.53 8.23
CA ARG A 626 -8.69 -0.49 9.06
C ARG A 626 -9.70 0.61 9.36
N GLU A 627 -9.63 1.11 10.56
CA GLU A 627 -10.38 2.29 11.00
C GLU A 627 -9.41 3.32 11.58
N ARG A 628 -9.71 4.60 11.37
CA ARG A 628 -8.82 5.68 11.79
C ARG A 628 -9.59 6.86 12.34
N PHE A 629 -9.09 7.42 13.46
CA PHE A 629 -9.48 8.74 13.96
C PHE A 629 -8.43 9.76 13.60
N TYR A 630 -8.89 10.96 13.26
CA TYR A 630 -8.05 12.11 12.94
C TYR A 630 -8.33 13.27 13.87
N LEU A 631 -7.28 13.96 14.26
CA LEU A 631 -7.32 15.24 14.93
C LEU A 631 -6.28 16.13 14.26
N GLY A 632 -6.71 17.24 13.68
CA GLY A 632 -5.86 18.24 13.07
C GLY A 632 -6.06 19.60 13.71
N THR A 633 -5.01 20.41 13.79
CA THR A 633 -5.08 21.82 14.15
C THR A 633 -4.13 22.65 13.30
N ALA A 634 -4.57 23.80 12.86
CA ALA A 634 -3.76 24.78 12.12
C ALA A 634 -3.95 26.17 12.67
N ILE A 635 -2.86 26.91 12.80
CA ILE A 635 -2.83 28.32 13.15
C ILE A 635 -2.14 29.05 12.01
N VAL A 636 -2.78 30.01 11.43
CA VAL A 636 -2.25 30.87 10.37
C VAL A 636 -2.45 32.34 10.74
N GLU A 637 -1.70 33.22 10.08
CA GLU A 637 -1.78 34.66 10.31
C GLU A 637 -3.23 35.16 10.10
N ARG A 638 -3.69 36.06 10.97
CA ARG A 638 -4.99 36.72 10.90
C ARG A 638 -6.21 35.80 10.92
N SER A 639 -6.05 34.54 11.32
CA SER A 639 -7.17 33.61 11.47
C SER A 639 -7.27 33.09 12.90
N ARG A 640 -8.49 32.71 13.30
CA ARG A 640 -8.67 31.95 14.54
C ARG A 640 -8.12 30.52 14.33
N PRO A 641 -7.61 29.86 15.38
CA PRO A 641 -7.17 28.48 15.28
C PRO A 641 -8.24 27.61 14.62
N TYR A 642 -7.83 26.79 13.66
CA TYR A 642 -8.66 25.81 12.99
C TYR A 642 -8.44 24.44 13.62
N PHE A 643 -9.53 23.68 13.79
CA PHE A 643 -9.53 22.31 14.28
C PHE A 643 -10.34 21.45 13.34
N GLU A 644 -9.85 20.25 13.08
CA GLU A 644 -10.54 19.25 12.28
C GLU A 644 -10.54 17.91 13.00
N LEU A 645 -11.72 17.30 13.07
CA LEU A 645 -11.92 15.97 13.60
C LEU A 645 -12.42 15.08 12.48
N GLY A 646 -11.84 13.91 12.33
CA GLY A 646 -12.24 12.96 11.30
C GLY A 646 -12.33 11.53 11.82
N TYR A 647 -13.13 10.74 11.13
CA TYR A 647 -13.19 9.31 11.28
C TYR A 647 -13.30 8.66 9.91
N SER A 648 -12.46 7.68 9.65
CA SER A 648 -12.52 6.91 8.41
C SER A 648 -12.49 5.41 8.66
N PHE A 649 -12.99 4.68 7.70
CA PHE A 649 -12.79 3.25 7.58
C PHE A 649 -12.39 2.89 6.15
N THR A 650 -11.54 1.89 6.06
CA THR A 650 -10.91 1.51 4.81
C THR A 650 -10.96 0.01 4.64
N ASN A 651 -11.26 -0.43 3.46
CA ASN A 651 -10.94 -1.77 3.00
C ASN A 651 -9.90 -1.70 1.88
N ARG A 652 -9.59 -2.82 1.26
CA ARG A 652 -8.57 -2.89 0.20
C ARG A 652 -8.85 -1.99 -1.00
N TYR A 653 -10.10 -1.61 -1.26
CA TYR A 653 -10.54 -0.92 -2.49
C TYR A 653 -11.16 0.43 -2.23
N ILE A 654 -11.76 0.62 -1.08
CA ILE A 654 -12.59 1.78 -0.75
C ILE A 654 -12.15 2.37 0.57
N SER A 655 -12.00 3.68 0.60
CA SER A 655 -11.84 4.48 1.81
C SER A 655 -13.02 5.44 1.93
N VAL A 656 -13.61 5.51 3.10
CA VAL A 656 -14.72 6.43 3.40
C VAL A 656 -14.37 7.20 4.65
N GLY A 657 -14.40 8.52 4.58
CA GLY A 657 -14.12 9.42 5.68
C GLY A 657 -15.26 10.41 5.93
N VAL A 658 -15.36 10.84 7.17
CA VAL A 658 -16.26 11.91 7.61
C VAL A 658 -15.43 12.85 8.46
N PHE A 659 -15.44 14.13 8.09
CA PHE A 659 -14.63 15.16 8.72
C PHE A 659 -15.50 16.32 9.19
N ALA A 660 -15.17 16.93 10.31
CA ALA A 660 -15.85 18.10 10.87
C ALA A 660 -14.84 19.19 11.18
N GLY A 661 -15.02 20.37 10.58
CA GLY A 661 -14.16 21.54 10.72
C GLY A 661 -14.71 22.55 11.71
N PHE A 662 -13.83 23.17 12.50
CA PHE A 662 -14.14 24.18 13.50
C PHE A 662 -13.14 25.35 13.38
N LYS A 663 -13.63 26.57 13.50
CA LYS A 663 -12.81 27.79 13.59
C LYS A 663 -12.95 28.41 14.98
N GLY A 664 -11.92 28.22 15.83
CA GLY A 664 -12.05 28.41 17.27
C GLY A 664 -13.03 27.40 17.85
N THR A 665 -14.05 27.87 18.53
CA THR A 665 -15.13 27.03 19.09
C THR A 665 -16.37 26.92 18.16
N LYS A 666 -16.35 27.59 17.02
CA LYS A 666 -17.50 27.59 16.10
C LYS A 666 -17.36 26.48 15.08
N TYR A 667 -18.38 25.62 14.99
CA TYR A 667 -18.57 24.69 13.92
C TYR A 667 -18.65 25.44 12.57
N GLN A 668 -17.91 24.94 11.56
CA GLN A 668 -17.92 25.49 10.22
C GLN A 668 -18.69 24.57 9.27
N GLU A 669 -18.18 23.37 9.09
CA GLU A 669 -18.71 22.47 8.09
C GLU A 669 -18.45 21.01 8.46
N ILE A 670 -19.17 20.11 7.79
CA ILE A 670 -18.92 18.67 7.78
C ILE A 670 -18.76 18.23 6.32
N GLY A 671 -17.71 17.45 6.06
CA GLY A 671 -17.45 16.86 4.76
C GLY A 671 -17.42 15.35 4.83
N PHE A 672 -17.66 14.75 3.68
CA PHE A 672 -17.53 13.32 3.46
C PHE A 672 -16.54 13.14 2.34
N ASP A 673 -15.56 12.28 2.56
CA ASP A 673 -14.61 11.91 1.53
C ASP A 673 -14.78 10.43 1.18
N PHE A 674 -14.73 10.14 -0.10
CA PHE A 674 -14.83 8.80 -0.64
C PHE A 674 -13.76 8.58 -1.68
N GLU A 675 -12.95 7.57 -1.48
CA GLU A 675 -11.93 7.18 -2.45
C GLU A 675 -12.10 5.70 -2.82
N TYR A 676 -12.00 5.44 -4.10
CA TYR A 676 -12.03 4.11 -4.66
C TYR A 676 -10.77 3.84 -5.46
N GLU A 677 -10.06 2.79 -5.10
CA GLU A 677 -8.83 2.40 -5.77
C GLU A 677 -8.70 0.88 -5.81
N LEU A 678 -8.70 0.31 -7.03
CA LEU A 678 -8.72 -1.15 -7.21
C LEU A 678 -7.39 -1.84 -6.88
N PHE A 679 -6.28 -1.13 -6.86
CA PHE A 679 -4.97 -1.70 -6.53
C PHE A 679 -4.09 -0.73 -5.75
N ARG A 680 -3.99 -0.94 -4.47
CA ARG A 680 -3.13 -0.16 -3.56
C ARG A 680 -1.70 -0.70 -3.43
N ARG A 681 -1.36 -1.86 -4.01
CA ARG A 681 -0.02 -2.46 -3.90
C ARG A 681 0.54 -2.86 -5.26
N TRP A 682 1.64 -2.27 -5.60
CA TRP A 682 2.45 -2.62 -6.77
C TRP A 682 3.92 -2.79 -6.40
#